data_0f75b664f58e22d13fc3f413a02b3e5f
#
_entry.id   0f75b664f58e22d13fc3f413a02b3e5f
#
_cell.length_a   1.000
_cell.length_b   1.000
_cell.length_c   1.000
_cell.angle_alpha   90.00
_cell.angle_beta   90.00
_cell.angle_gamma   90.00
#
_symmetry.space_group_name_H-M   'P 1'
#
loop_
_entity.id
_entity.type
_entity.pdbx_description
1 polymer ?
#
loop_
_entity_poly.entity_id
_entity_poly.type
_entity_poly.pdbx_seq_one_letter_code
_entity_poly.pdbx_strand_id
1 'polypeptide(L)'
;MKLRRVRITENSEQDTAEFVILPGLREQARRGGIRRLTALESDRRKIEETYLKAVDIGYSYRLAKKMEEFKSNPVLGYRTAGSKAEFDTGEFLKEEMKRIGLSDIHKDEICLDSWEFEKAVMRFTDRDGEKHEIQLGAYQTEFVTDGWKDYPLVYAGRGKEADYDGVDVTGCLVMVDINQRDEWWINYPVYQAHLKGAAAVIAVQDNGYGEIDSEALNAQDIAGPKDAPAFSMSRKDAEILKAALKEKPRITVQFDAKSVVKENMPSYNVWGTIPGRSEDMILLSGHYDSYFDGFQDDNCAIALMFGIARTLLEIGYKPEKTIVFCCMAAEEWGIENSKYDWSTGAWQQVFKLRPEWQGKVIADLNFELPAYAHNPWDAIRSTYEYEDFLTEFVKEFPVDARKVYPEGLGVQCPIETWSDDFSVAISGIPSMVNEFSSAEFMETHYHSQFDNDEYYNADVFRFHHELYGLLVMAFDRVKVAPVNVGRTLQALQESVRPVTGREDEKSIRVLLERTAEAKKIADEVYRKVKEINDVKNADAACCIHKGGQESHIEEKSEADGADAAESATVQRGENAADTEANDRNAALQKQLLYLFRKCQDYFVRLNWHDEVLFPHEAAQSNLRHIGDAVRSLENKDVRGALDALYLVDNNQYAFQFDDEVYHYFTEYVLNQEKDRLQWGAGRIVHHVDLSKEVKSLKKKIAEGGHDVTEELCALKKMEEEQLACFDDDIRYMTQAVDTLTDGLKKAKEVLDF
;
A
#
# COMPACT_ATOMS: atom_id res chain seq x y z
N MET A 1 -22.42 -16.78 34.86
CA MET A 1 -22.70 -16.28 36.22
C MET A 1 -23.58 -15.06 36.14
N LYS A 2 -24.82 -15.19 36.65
CA LYS A 2 -25.87 -14.20 36.95
C LYS A 2 -26.04 -12.92 36.10
N LEU A 3 -27.07 -12.96 35.27
CA LEU A 3 -27.83 -11.82 34.76
C LEU A 3 -28.47 -11.00 35.90
N ARG A 4 -28.27 -9.68 35.88
CA ARG A 4 -29.10 -8.74 36.66
C ARG A 4 -30.07 -8.02 35.72
N ARG A 5 -31.37 -8.24 35.97
CA ARG A 5 -32.46 -7.43 35.42
C ARG A 5 -32.48 -6.06 36.08
N VAL A 6 -32.58 -5.00 35.29
CA VAL A 6 -32.93 -3.65 35.75
C VAL A 6 -34.37 -3.40 35.33
N ARG A 7 -35.22 -3.09 36.32
CA ARG A 7 -36.60 -2.59 36.13
C ARG A 7 -36.53 -1.09 35.86
N ILE A 8 -37.21 -0.64 34.81
CA ILE A 8 -37.51 0.78 34.60
C ILE A 8 -38.99 0.98 35.04
N THR A 9 -39.17 1.91 35.97
CA THR A 9 -40.49 2.39 36.38
C THR A 9 -40.88 3.60 35.54
N GLU A 10 -42.09 3.59 35.03
CA GLU A 10 -42.77 4.70 34.36
C GLU A 10 -43.12 5.80 35.35
N ASN A 11 -43.01 7.09 34.92
CA ASN A 11 -44.03 8.13 35.09
C ASN A 11 -43.61 9.44 34.45
N SER A 12 -44.35 9.96 33.50
CA SER A 12 -45.19 11.16 33.58
C SER A 12 -45.73 11.57 32.19
N GLU A 13 -47.00 11.86 32.20
CA GLU A 13 -47.86 12.30 31.11
C GLU A 13 -47.47 13.65 30.52
N GLN A 14 -47.61 13.82 29.19
CA GLN A 14 -48.29 14.97 28.58
C GLN A 14 -48.61 14.73 27.11
N ASP A 15 -49.83 15.10 26.78
CA ASP A 15 -50.62 14.98 25.56
C ASP A 15 -49.91 15.26 24.22
N THR A 16 -50.05 14.34 23.27
CA THR A 16 -50.12 14.63 21.83
C THR A 16 -51.07 13.63 21.15
N ALA A 17 -51.88 14.13 20.21
CA ALA A 17 -52.97 13.43 19.53
C ALA A 17 -52.53 12.08 18.90
N GLU A 18 -53.09 10.98 19.40
CA GLU A 18 -52.91 9.64 18.86
C GLU A 18 -53.74 9.43 17.60
N PHE A 19 -53.09 9.17 16.48
CA PHE A 19 -53.71 8.40 15.40
C PHE A 19 -53.70 6.93 15.83
N VAL A 20 -54.90 6.41 16.19
CA VAL A 20 -55.07 5.01 16.57
C VAL A 20 -54.99 4.13 15.32
N ILE A 21 -53.80 3.62 15.04
CA ILE A 21 -53.66 2.49 14.12
C ILE A 21 -54.00 1.21 14.88
N LEU A 22 -55.00 0.51 14.36
CA LEU A 22 -55.50 -0.76 14.96
C LEU A 22 -54.36 -1.75 15.25
N PRO A 23 -54.31 -2.39 16.43
CA PRO A 23 -53.20 -3.27 16.85
C PRO A 23 -52.89 -4.43 15.88
N GLY A 24 -53.89 -4.90 15.14
CA GLY A 24 -53.69 -5.98 14.16
C GLY A 24 -52.89 -5.62 12.90
N LEU A 25 -52.91 -4.33 12.47
CA LEU A 25 -52.16 -3.88 11.31
C LEU A 25 -50.65 -3.69 11.64
N ARG A 26 -50.34 -3.24 12.87
CA ARG A 26 -48.93 -3.16 13.34
C ARG A 26 -48.27 -4.54 13.45
N GLU A 27 -49.03 -5.55 13.88
CA GLU A 27 -48.48 -6.91 14.02
C GLU A 27 -48.35 -7.63 12.68
N GLN A 28 -49.24 -7.37 11.72
CA GLN A 28 -49.11 -7.87 10.34
C GLN A 28 -47.95 -7.20 9.58
N ALA A 29 -47.74 -5.88 9.72
CA ALA A 29 -46.62 -5.16 9.15
C ALA A 29 -45.29 -5.64 9.76
N ARG A 30 -45.25 -5.88 11.09
CA ARG A 30 -44.08 -6.41 11.78
C ARG A 30 -43.78 -7.87 11.36
N ARG A 31 -44.78 -8.72 11.22
CA ARG A 31 -44.61 -10.10 10.73
C ARG A 31 -44.27 -10.16 9.24
N GLY A 32 -44.77 -9.23 8.43
CA GLY A 32 -44.41 -9.06 7.01
C GLY A 32 -42.99 -8.63 6.86
N GLY A 33 -42.55 -7.64 7.64
CA GLY A 33 -41.16 -7.17 7.69
C GLY A 33 -40.18 -8.25 8.12
N ILE A 34 -40.46 -8.97 9.19
CA ILE A 34 -39.62 -10.08 9.68
C ILE A 34 -39.52 -11.21 8.62
N ARG A 35 -40.63 -11.56 7.95
CA ARG A 35 -40.62 -12.57 6.88
C ARG A 35 -39.82 -12.09 5.65
N ARG A 36 -39.88 -10.83 5.33
CA ARG A 36 -39.10 -10.22 4.21
C ARG A 36 -37.60 -10.20 4.53
N LEU A 37 -37.24 -9.80 5.75
CA LEU A 37 -35.85 -9.81 6.24
C LEU A 37 -35.26 -11.23 6.21
N THR A 38 -35.96 -12.23 6.69
CA THR A 38 -35.48 -13.63 6.67
C THR A 38 -35.37 -14.20 5.25
N ALA A 39 -36.20 -13.78 4.31
CA ALA A 39 -36.09 -14.18 2.90
C ALA A 39 -34.85 -13.55 2.24
N LEU A 40 -34.56 -12.28 2.50
CA LEU A 40 -33.44 -11.54 1.96
C LEU A 40 -32.08 -12.04 2.49
N GLU A 41 -32.00 -12.34 3.78
CA GLU A 41 -30.83 -13.01 4.35
C GLU A 41 -30.61 -14.41 3.75
N SER A 42 -31.69 -15.14 3.46
CA SER A 42 -31.61 -16.44 2.78
C SER A 42 -31.08 -16.32 1.36
N ASP A 43 -31.54 -15.31 0.60
CA ASP A 43 -31.08 -15.07 -0.77
C ASP A 43 -29.62 -14.61 -0.80
N ARG A 44 -29.20 -13.74 0.14
CA ARG A 44 -27.81 -13.34 0.34
C ARG A 44 -26.90 -14.55 0.53
N ARG A 45 -27.19 -15.38 1.52
CA ARG A 45 -26.41 -16.59 1.83
C ARG A 45 -26.34 -17.54 0.63
N LYS A 46 -27.41 -17.66 -0.11
CA LYS A 46 -27.44 -18.51 -1.31
C LYS A 46 -26.54 -18.01 -2.42
N ILE A 47 -26.44 -16.70 -2.64
CA ILE A 47 -25.52 -16.09 -3.61
C ILE A 47 -24.07 -16.31 -3.15
N GLU A 48 -23.76 -16.02 -1.87
CA GLU A 48 -22.43 -16.23 -1.28
C GLU A 48 -22.02 -17.71 -1.36
N GLU A 49 -22.89 -18.66 -1.02
CA GLU A 49 -22.63 -20.09 -1.19
C GLU A 49 -22.42 -20.50 -2.66
N THR A 50 -23.12 -19.86 -3.59
CA THR A 50 -22.97 -20.13 -5.03
C THR A 50 -21.61 -19.64 -5.50
N TYR A 51 -21.18 -18.45 -5.05
CA TYR A 51 -19.85 -17.91 -5.32
C TYR A 51 -18.76 -18.85 -4.79
N LEU A 52 -18.80 -19.22 -3.51
CA LEU A 52 -17.81 -20.09 -2.88
C LEU A 52 -17.64 -21.44 -3.62
N LYS A 53 -18.74 -21.99 -4.16
CA LYS A 53 -18.72 -23.25 -4.94
C LYS A 53 -18.17 -23.08 -6.35
N ALA A 54 -18.22 -21.87 -6.91
CA ALA A 54 -17.81 -21.58 -8.28
C ALA A 54 -16.34 -21.15 -8.41
N VAL A 55 -15.64 -20.88 -7.29
CA VAL A 55 -14.23 -20.48 -7.28
C VAL A 55 -13.34 -21.54 -7.96
N ASP A 56 -12.64 -21.13 -9.03
CA ASP A 56 -11.72 -21.98 -9.84
C ASP A 56 -10.28 -21.48 -9.72
N ILE A 57 -9.59 -21.90 -8.65
CA ILE A 57 -8.18 -21.57 -8.44
C ILE A 57 -7.26 -22.17 -9.51
N GLY A 58 -7.69 -23.24 -10.18
CA GLY A 58 -6.92 -23.82 -11.26
C GLY A 58 -6.84 -22.90 -12.49
N TYR A 59 -7.88 -22.09 -12.73
CA TYR A 59 -7.83 -21.02 -13.72
C TYR A 59 -6.79 -19.97 -13.33
N SER A 60 -6.86 -19.46 -12.10
CA SER A 60 -5.95 -18.42 -11.59
C SER A 60 -4.49 -18.89 -11.61
N TYR A 61 -4.21 -20.11 -11.13
CA TYR A 61 -2.86 -20.68 -11.21
C TYR A 61 -2.31 -20.72 -12.65
N ARG A 62 -3.12 -21.16 -13.61
CA ARG A 62 -2.68 -21.21 -15.02
C ARG A 62 -2.47 -19.82 -15.61
N LEU A 63 -3.23 -18.81 -15.17
CA LEU A 63 -3.04 -17.42 -15.59
C LEU A 63 -1.71 -16.87 -15.06
N ALA A 64 -1.42 -17.06 -13.77
CA ALA A 64 -0.15 -16.65 -13.15
C ALA A 64 1.05 -17.31 -13.88
N LYS A 65 1.01 -18.62 -14.11
CA LYS A 65 2.04 -19.35 -14.87
C LYS A 65 2.18 -18.87 -16.32
N LYS A 66 1.10 -18.39 -16.95
CA LYS A 66 1.16 -17.87 -18.32
C LYS A 66 1.88 -16.52 -18.38
N MET A 67 1.78 -15.71 -17.36
CA MET A 67 2.46 -14.41 -17.30
C MET A 67 3.99 -14.55 -17.25
N GLU A 68 4.55 -15.61 -16.65
CA GLU A 68 5.99 -15.91 -16.66
C GLU A 68 6.60 -16.11 -18.07
N GLU A 69 5.77 -16.34 -19.09
CA GLU A 69 6.27 -16.48 -20.47
C GLU A 69 6.72 -15.14 -21.08
N PHE A 70 6.26 -14.00 -20.53
CA PHE A 70 6.61 -12.67 -21.00
C PHE A 70 7.80 -12.13 -20.19
N LYS A 71 8.97 -12.09 -20.81
CA LYS A 71 10.22 -11.73 -20.16
C LYS A 71 11.23 -11.06 -21.08
N SER A 72 12.02 -10.15 -20.53
CA SER A 72 13.09 -9.46 -21.25
C SER A 72 14.43 -10.18 -21.15
N ASN A 73 14.69 -10.87 -20.03
CA ASN A 73 15.86 -11.72 -19.84
C ASN A 73 15.44 -13.20 -20.00
N PRO A 74 16.00 -13.93 -20.99
CA PRO A 74 15.56 -15.30 -21.28
C PRO A 74 15.90 -16.32 -20.19
N VAL A 75 16.83 -16.00 -19.29
CA VAL A 75 17.31 -16.89 -18.20
C VAL A 75 16.62 -16.56 -16.90
N LEU A 76 16.57 -15.27 -16.56
CA LEU A 76 16.15 -14.79 -15.24
C LEU A 76 14.71 -14.27 -15.20
N GLY A 77 14.06 -14.04 -16.33
CA GLY A 77 12.73 -13.42 -16.35
C GLY A 77 12.78 -11.92 -16.61
N TYR A 78 12.33 -11.12 -15.69
CA TYR A 78 12.15 -9.65 -15.73
C TYR A 78 11.06 -9.17 -16.71
N ARG A 79 10.07 -8.53 -16.15
CA ARG A 79 8.96 -7.85 -16.85
C ARG A 79 8.83 -6.43 -16.30
N THR A 80 9.89 -5.68 -16.49
CA THR A 80 10.10 -4.38 -15.84
C THR A 80 9.36 -3.25 -16.54
N ALA A 81 9.19 -2.16 -15.82
CA ALA A 81 8.48 -0.95 -16.23
C ALA A 81 8.86 -0.46 -17.64
N GLY A 82 7.86 -0.28 -18.50
CA GLY A 82 8.03 0.19 -19.88
C GLY A 82 8.80 -0.76 -20.80
N SER A 83 9.13 -1.98 -20.36
CA SER A 83 9.77 -2.99 -21.19
C SER A 83 8.80 -3.56 -22.23
N LYS A 84 9.38 -4.21 -23.26
CA LYS A 84 8.57 -4.94 -24.22
C LYS A 84 7.78 -6.09 -23.56
N ALA A 85 8.37 -6.74 -22.55
CA ALA A 85 7.71 -7.82 -21.82
C ALA A 85 6.49 -7.32 -21.05
N GLU A 86 6.58 -6.18 -20.38
CA GLU A 86 5.44 -5.54 -19.72
C GLU A 86 4.34 -5.17 -20.74
N PHE A 87 4.70 -4.55 -21.87
CA PHE A 87 3.75 -4.21 -22.91
C PHE A 87 3.01 -5.44 -23.44
N ASP A 88 3.75 -6.52 -23.76
CA ASP A 88 3.16 -7.77 -24.29
C ASP A 88 2.23 -8.43 -23.25
N THR A 89 2.57 -8.35 -21.96
CA THR A 89 1.71 -8.82 -20.86
C THR A 89 0.44 -7.99 -20.76
N GLY A 90 0.53 -6.67 -20.83
CA GLY A 90 -0.66 -5.80 -20.85
C GLY A 90 -1.62 -6.09 -22.00
N GLU A 91 -1.10 -6.36 -23.21
CA GLU A 91 -1.94 -6.80 -24.33
C GLU A 91 -2.57 -8.18 -24.08
N PHE A 92 -1.81 -9.12 -23.51
CA PHE A 92 -2.34 -10.43 -23.13
C PHE A 92 -3.48 -10.30 -22.09
N LEU A 93 -3.27 -9.53 -21.04
CA LEU A 93 -4.27 -9.30 -19.98
C LEU A 93 -5.54 -8.63 -20.52
N LYS A 94 -5.39 -7.67 -21.43
CA LYS A 94 -6.52 -7.04 -22.11
C LYS A 94 -7.36 -8.04 -22.93
N GLU A 95 -6.71 -8.96 -23.65
CA GLU A 95 -7.43 -10.02 -24.38
C GLU A 95 -8.07 -11.03 -23.43
N GLU A 96 -7.42 -11.32 -22.30
CA GLU A 96 -7.98 -12.19 -21.25
C GLU A 96 -9.21 -11.55 -20.58
N MET A 97 -9.21 -10.23 -20.30
CA MET A 97 -10.40 -9.51 -19.84
C MET A 97 -11.59 -9.69 -20.79
N LYS A 98 -11.35 -9.57 -22.11
CA LYS A 98 -12.38 -9.83 -23.12
C LYS A 98 -12.86 -11.28 -23.07
N ARG A 99 -11.94 -12.22 -22.94
CA ARG A 99 -12.22 -13.66 -22.95
C ARG A 99 -13.10 -14.09 -21.78
N ILE A 100 -12.86 -13.53 -20.59
CA ILE A 100 -13.71 -13.82 -19.41
C ILE A 100 -15.03 -13.05 -19.41
N GLY A 101 -15.19 -12.04 -20.25
CA GLY A 101 -16.44 -11.28 -20.44
C GLY A 101 -16.54 -9.96 -19.70
N LEU A 102 -15.42 -9.34 -19.31
CA LEU A 102 -15.42 -7.98 -18.81
C LEU A 102 -15.85 -6.99 -19.90
N SER A 103 -16.48 -5.89 -19.47
CA SER A 103 -16.94 -4.79 -20.32
C SER A 103 -16.03 -3.56 -20.17
N ASP A 104 -16.22 -2.56 -21.03
CA ASP A 104 -15.53 -1.26 -20.95
C ASP A 104 -14.03 -1.39 -20.68
N ILE A 105 -13.36 -2.17 -21.56
CA ILE A 105 -11.94 -2.47 -21.41
C ILE A 105 -11.10 -1.32 -21.98
N HIS A 106 -10.26 -0.76 -21.15
CA HIS A 106 -9.39 0.37 -21.45
C HIS A 106 -7.91 0.03 -21.27
N LYS A 107 -7.09 0.84 -21.90
CA LYS A 107 -5.64 0.85 -21.76
C LYS A 107 -5.24 2.31 -21.59
N ASP A 108 -4.98 2.72 -20.38
CA ASP A 108 -4.64 4.09 -20.01
C ASP A 108 -3.13 4.28 -20.07
N GLU A 109 -2.68 5.22 -20.90
CA GLU A 109 -1.25 5.48 -21.10
C GLU A 109 -0.68 6.29 -19.93
N ILE A 110 0.37 5.77 -19.30
CA ILE A 110 1.19 6.44 -18.30
C ILE A 110 2.55 6.83 -18.89
N CYS A 111 3.19 7.81 -18.29
CA CYS A 111 4.55 8.24 -18.64
C CYS A 111 5.50 7.89 -17.50
N LEU A 112 6.54 7.14 -17.78
CA LEU A 112 7.50 6.66 -16.80
C LEU A 112 8.92 6.60 -17.38
N ASP A 113 9.89 6.26 -16.56
CA ASP A 113 11.23 5.92 -17.02
C ASP A 113 11.27 4.38 -17.21
N SER A 114 11.56 3.91 -18.42
CA SER A 114 11.56 2.49 -18.71
C SER A 114 12.90 1.85 -18.39
N TRP A 115 12.83 0.60 -17.93
CA TRP A 115 14.02 -0.23 -17.75
C TRP A 115 13.86 -1.56 -18.50
N GLU A 116 14.90 -1.94 -19.24
CA GLU A 116 14.95 -3.23 -19.91
C GLU A 116 16.29 -3.92 -19.65
N PHE A 117 16.23 -5.07 -19.01
CA PHE A 117 17.38 -5.88 -18.66
C PHE A 117 17.42 -7.16 -19.50
N GLU A 118 18.41 -7.25 -20.40
CA GLU A 118 18.58 -8.43 -21.28
C GLU A 118 19.55 -9.46 -20.71
N LYS A 119 20.67 -9.03 -20.14
CA LYS A 119 21.72 -9.91 -19.62
C LYS A 119 22.75 -9.21 -18.75
N ALA A 120 23.37 -9.98 -17.85
CA ALA A 120 24.64 -9.66 -17.22
C ALA A 120 25.35 -10.97 -16.87
N VAL A 121 26.49 -11.21 -17.52
CA VAL A 121 27.27 -12.44 -17.35
C VAL A 121 28.73 -12.09 -17.13
N MET A 122 29.36 -12.71 -16.14
CA MET A 122 30.79 -12.53 -15.80
C MET A 122 31.53 -13.84 -16.04
N ARG A 123 32.74 -13.77 -16.64
CA ARG A 123 33.66 -14.90 -16.75
C ARG A 123 34.90 -14.62 -15.93
N PHE A 124 35.33 -15.64 -15.21
CA PHE A 124 36.53 -15.61 -14.43
C PHE A 124 37.27 -16.95 -14.53
N THR A 125 38.57 -16.94 -14.60
CA THR A 125 39.41 -18.12 -14.53
C THR A 125 40.20 -18.05 -13.23
N ASP A 126 40.01 -19.01 -12.34
CA ASP A 126 40.68 -19.06 -11.06
C ASP A 126 42.17 -19.52 -11.20
N ARG A 127 42.86 -19.58 -10.09
CA ARG A 127 44.30 -19.97 -10.05
C ARG A 127 44.53 -21.42 -10.46
N ASP A 128 43.55 -22.29 -10.27
CA ASP A 128 43.64 -23.70 -10.60
C ASP A 128 43.30 -23.98 -12.07
N GLY A 129 42.96 -22.89 -12.82
CA GLY A 129 42.59 -22.90 -14.24
C GLY A 129 41.13 -23.30 -14.48
N GLU A 130 40.32 -23.35 -13.46
CA GLU A 130 38.88 -23.57 -13.58
C GLU A 130 38.21 -22.30 -14.12
N LYS A 131 37.30 -22.51 -15.07
CA LYS A 131 36.55 -21.41 -15.71
C LYS A 131 35.18 -21.34 -15.10
N HIS A 132 34.86 -20.17 -14.55
CA HIS A 132 33.57 -19.83 -13.98
C HIS A 132 32.82 -18.91 -14.95
N GLU A 133 31.56 -19.21 -15.20
CA GLU A 133 30.62 -18.31 -15.86
C GLU A 133 29.48 -18.03 -14.88
N ILE A 134 29.37 -16.77 -14.46
CA ILE A 134 28.54 -16.31 -13.36
C ILE A 134 27.43 -15.45 -13.95
N GLN A 135 26.19 -15.83 -13.70
CA GLN A 135 24.98 -15.05 -14.01
C GLN A 135 24.77 -14.00 -12.94
N LEU A 136 24.51 -12.75 -13.33
CA LEU A 136 24.18 -11.67 -12.42
C LEU A 136 22.73 -11.20 -12.66
N GLY A 137 22.07 -10.74 -11.61
CA GLY A 137 20.89 -9.91 -11.68
C GLY A 137 21.28 -8.45 -11.94
N ALA A 138 20.29 -7.57 -12.08
CA ALA A 138 20.52 -6.14 -12.30
C ALA A 138 19.60 -5.28 -11.46
N TYR A 139 20.00 -4.05 -11.30
CA TYR A 139 19.22 -2.95 -10.78
C TYR A 139 18.87 -1.97 -11.90
N GLN A 140 17.98 -1.02 -11.64
CA GLN A 140 17.41 -0.08 -12.62
C GLN A 140 18.43 0.99 -13.04
N THR A 141 19.54 0.54 -13.65
CA THR A 141 20.63 1.39 -14.09
C THR A 141 21.06 1.06 -15.52
N GLU A 142 21.79 1.98 -16.15
CA GLU A 142 22.23 1.83 -17.54
C GLU A 142 23.67 1.31 -17.62
N PHE A 143 23.86 0.16 -18.27
CA PHE A 143 25.17 -0.39 -18.55
C PHE A 143 25.16 -1.29 -19.79
N VAL A 144 25.97 -0.97 -20.81
CA VAL A 144 26.05 -1.74 -22.06
C VAL A 144 27.52 -1.98 -22.44
N THR A 145 27.89 -3.24 -22.59
CA THR A 145 29.26 -3.62 -22.96
C THR A 145 29.50 -3.83 -24.44
N ASP A 146 28.47 -4.05 -25.23
CA ASP A 146 28.61 -4.45 -26.65
C ASP A 146 29.56 -5.67 -26.81
N GLY A 147 29.21 -6.77 -26.13
CA GLY A 147 29.98 -8.01 -26.03
C GLY A 147 30.98 -8.05 -24.88
N TRP A 148 31.74 -9.12 -24.83
CA TRP A 148 32.71 -9.36 -23.74
C TRP A 148 33.79 -8.30 -23.66
N LYS A 149 33.99 -7.71 -22.47
CA LYS A 149 35.03 -6.76 -22.16
C LYS A 149 35.74 -7.15 -20.88
N ASP A 150 37.07 -6.89 -20.84
CA ASP A 150 37.88 -7.09 -19.66
C ASP A 150 37.74 -5.91 -18.70
N TYR A 151 37.43 -6.20 -17.43
CA TYR A 151 37.39 -5.21 -16.36
C TYR A 151 38.27 -5.65 -15.19
N PRO A 152 38.98 -4.70 -14.54
CA PRO A 152 39.52 -4.97 -13.22
C PRO A 152 38.39 -5.09 -12.22
N LEU A 153 38.45 -6.06 -11.31
CA LEU A 153 37.51 -6.26 -10.20
C LEU A 153 38.25 -6.07 -8.89
N VAL A 154 37.64 -5.31 -7.99
CA VAL A 154 38.14 -5.06 -6.62
C VAL A 154 37.01 -5.31 -5.61
N TYR A 155 37.38 -5.58 -4.37
CA TYR A 155 36.41 -5.71 -3.28
C TYR A 155 36.57 -4.55 -2.31
N ALA A 156 35.49 -3.84 -2.04
CA ALA A 156 35.43 -2.64 -1.18
C ALA A 156 34.49 -2.85 0.02
N GLY A 157 34.62 -4.00 0.72
CA GLY A 157 33.91 -4.22 1.98
C GLY A 157 32.42 -3.97 1.90
N ARG A 158 31.93 -2.99 2.69
CA ARG A 158 30.53 -2.57 2.74
C ARG A 158 30.22 -1.38 1.82
N GLY A 159 31.19 -0.91 1.03
CA GLY A 159 31.01 0.24 0.15
C GLY A 159 30.92 1.60 0.86
N LYS A 160 31.36 1.68 2.12
CA LYS A 160 31.39 2.92 2.93
C LYS A 160 32.55 3.84 2.50
N GLU A 161 32.49 5.12 2.91
CA GLU A 161 33.58 6.09 2.71
C GLU A 161 34.97 5.50 3.04
N ALA A 162 35.08 4.90 4.24
CA ALA A 162 36.36 4.35 4.74
C ALA A 162 36.86 3.11 3.97
N ASP A 163 36.01 2.38 3.28
CA ASP A 163 36.38 1.19 2.52
C ASP A 163 37.13 1.52 1.25
N TYR A 164 37.15 2.79 0.84
CA TYR A 164 37.88 3.31 -0.31
C TYR A 164 39.25 3.95 0.06
N ASP A 165 39.61 3.98 1.34
CA ASP A 165 40.89 4.59 1.78
C ASP A 165 42.09 3.87 1.17
N GLY A 166 42.82 4.56 0.28
CA GLY A 166 43.98 4.02 -0.40
C GLY A 166 43.68 3.00 -1.52
N VAL A 167 42.40 2.81 -1.89
CA VAL A 167 41.96 1.92 -2.98
C VAL A 167 41.57 2.75 -4.20
N ASP A 168 42.32 2.62 -5.31
CA ASP A 168 41.94 3.20 -6.60
C ASP A 168 40.94 2.25 -7.31
N VAL A 169 39.68 2.70 -7.47
CA VAL A 169 38.61 1.95 -8.13
C VAL A 169 38.27 2.48 -9.52
N THR A 170 39.03 3.42 -10.04
CA THR A 170 38.76 4.06 -11.34
C THR A 170 38.64 3.01 -12.44
N GLY A 171 37.50 2.96 -13.12
CA GLY A 171 37.17 2.02 -14.18
C GLY A 171 37.07 0.56 -13.76
N CYS A 172 37.01 0.26 -12.46
CA CYS A 172 36.84 -1.08 -11.94
C CYS A 172 35.36 -1.46 -11.81
N LEU A 173 35.08 -2.73 -11.87
CA LEU A 173 33.88 -3.29 -11.20
C LEU A 173 34.21 -3.37 -9.70
N VAL A 174 33.32 -2.87 -8.86
CA VAL A 174 33.54 -2.81 -7.41
C VAL A 174 32.54 -3.75 -6.73
N MET A 175 33.01 -4.82 -6.13
CA MET A 175 32.19 -5.74 -5.38
C MET A 175 32.05 -5.25 -3.94
N VAL A 176 30.81 -5.20 -3.44
CA VAL A 176 30.46 -4.78 -2.07
C VAL A 176 29.47 -5.74 -1.45
N ASP A 177 29.56 -5.95 -0.14
CA ASP A 177 28.55 -6.66 0.63
C ASP A 177 27.54 -5.65 1.17
N ILE A 178 26.26 -5.89 0.89
CA ILE A 178 25.16 -4.99 1.29
C ILE A 178 24.17 -5.70 2.22
N ASN A 179 23.48 -4.93 3.04
CA ASN A 179 22.34 -5.35 3.82
C ASN A 179 21.27 -4.27 3.73
N GLN A 180 20.34 -4.44 2.80
CA GLN A 180 19.31 -3.44 2.50
C GLN A 180 18.23 -3.38 3.58
N ARG A 181 18.05 -4.43 4.38
CA ARG A 181 17.06 -4.44 5.47
C ARG A 181 17.53 -3.69 6.70
N ASP A 182 18.75 -4.00 7.19
CA ASP A 182 19.15 -3.63 8.55
C ASP A 182 20.14 -2.46 8.57
N GLU A 183 20.76 -2.10 7.45
CA GLU A 183 21.82 -1.09 7.41
C GLU A 183 21.48 0.11 6.52
N TRP A 184 21.47 -0.06 5.21
CA TRP A 184 21.20 1.02 4.25
C TRP A 184 20.78 0.52 2.89
N TRP A 185 20.12 1.41 2.17
CA TRP A 185 19.65 1.16 0.80
C TRP A 185 20.82 1.10 -0.17
N ILE A 186 20.71 0.30 -1.22
CA ILE A 186 21.79 0.04 -2.21
C ILE A 186 22.27 1.31 -2.94
N ASN A 187 21.43 2.32 -3.11
CA ASN A 187 21.80 3.57 -3.79
C ASN A 187 22.99 4.28 -3.14
N TYR A 188 23.15 4.23 -1.82
CA TYR A 188 24.26 4.86 -1.11
C TYR A 188 25.62 4.27 -1.45
N PRO A 189 25.91 2.96 -1.28
CA PRO A 189 27.18 2.37 -1.69
C PRO A 189 27.43 2.43 -3.20
N VAL A 190 26.37 2.39 -4.02
CA VAL A 190 26.48 2.49 -5.48
C VAL A 190 26.92 3.89 -5.90
N TYR A 191 26.27 4.94 -5.39
CA TYR A 191 26.66 6.31 -5.70
C TYR A 191 28.02 6.68 -5.10
N GLN A 192 28.35 6.16 -3.91
CA GLN A 192 29.68 6.28 -3.31
C GLN A 192 30.78 5.73 -4.25
N ALA A 193 30.59 4.54 -4.80
CA ALA A 193 31.51 3.93 -5.76
C ALA A 193 31.59 4.73 -7.08
N HIS A 194 30.45 5.20 -7.58
CA HIS A 194 30.35 6.04 -8.78
C HIS A 194 31.20 7.33 -8.63
N LEU A 195 31.06 8.03 -7.52
CA LEU A 195 31.88 9.24 -7.22
C LEU A 195 33.39 8.95 -7.13
N LYS A 196 33.79 7.73 -6.77
CA LYS A 196 35.17 7.26 -6.78
C LYS A 196 35.67 6.81 -8.17
N GLY A 197 34.78 6.87 -9.20
CA GLY A 197 35.12 6.54 -10.59
C GLY A 197 34.98 5.05 -10.94
N ALA A 198 34.24 4.26 -10.17
CA ALA A 198 33.93 2.88 -10.50
C ALA A 198 33.16 2.79 -11.82
N ALA A 199 33.36 1.70 -12.58
CA ALA A 199 32.60 1.42 -13.79
C ALA A 199 31.20 0.88 -13.47
N ALA A 200 31.09 0.03 -12.46
CA ALA A 200 29.83 -0.47 -11.91
C ALA A 200 30.07 -1.08 -10.53
N VAL A 201 29.00 -1.20 -9.75
CA VAL A 201 28.98 -1.96 -8.50
C VAL A 201 28.45 -3.38 -8.76
N ILE A 202 29.04 -4.37 -8.10
CA ILE A 202 28.55 -5.73 -7.99
C ILE A 202 28.14 -5.92 -6.55
N ALA A 203 26.84 -5.84 -6.29
CA ALA A 203 26.27 -5.94 -4.95
C ALA A 203 26.04 -7.41 -4.58
N VAL A 204 26.53 -7.79 -3.40
CA VAL A 204 26.33 -9.12 -2.82
C VAL A 204 25.47 -8.96 -1.58
N GLN A 205 24.26 -9.49 -1.61
CA GLN A 205 23.36 -9.43 -0.45
C GLN A 205 23.96 -10.33 0.67
N ASP A 206 24.45 -9.70 1.73
CA ASP A 206 25.08 -10.39 2.87
C ASP A 206 24.06 -10.74 3.95
N ASN A 207 23.07 -9.89 4.13
CA ASN A 207 21.97 -10.05 5.07
C ASN A 207 20.73 -9.31 4.56
N GLY A 208 19.55 -9.55 5.11
CA GLY A 208 18.29 -8.95 4.66
C GLY A 208 17.53 -9.85 3.70
N TYR A 209 16.87 -9.29 2.72
CA TYR A 209 16.07 -10.07 1.75
C TYR A 209 16.94 -11.07 0.96
N GLY A 210 16.42 -12.28 0.74
CA GLY A 210 17.15 -13.33 0.06
C GLY A 210 18.36 -13.87 0.81
N GLU A 211 18.45 -13.61 2.10
CA GLU A 211 19.59 -14.01 2.94
C GLU A 211 19.79 -15.52 3.01
N ILE A 212 18.71 -16.29 3.06
CA ILE A 212 18.74 -17.71 3.36
C ILE A 212 19.33 -18.51 2.22
N ASP A 213 19.01 -18.15 0.97
CA ASP A 213 19.58 -18.87 -0.19
C ASP A 213 20.89 -18.22 -0.64
N SER A 214 21.97 -19.02 -0.61
CA SER A 214 23.28 -18.54 -1.04
C SER A 214 23.41 -18.34 -2.54
N GLU A 215 22.50 -18.87 -3.34
CA GLU A 215 22.45 -18.74 -4.79
C GLU A 215 21.52 -17.60 -5.24
N ALA A 216 20.79 -16.95 -4.31
CA ALA A 216 19.86 -15.88 -4.65
C ALA A 216 20.56 -14.66 -5.28
N LEU A 217 19.98 -14.21 -6.39
CA LEU A 217 20.21 -12.90 -6.96
C LEU A 217 19.12 -11.98 -6.43
N ASN A 218 19.48 -10.94 -5.72
CA ASN A 218 18.51 -10.01 -5.19
C ASN A 218 18.26 -8.85 -6.18
N ALA A 219 17.02 -8.45 -6.35
CA ALA A 219 16.63 -7.19 -6.97
C ALA A 219 15.91 -6.32 -5.94
N GLN A 220 16.12 -5.03 -6.03
CA GLN A 220 15.39 -3.98 -5.32
C GLN A 220 15.43 -2.73 -6.19
N ASP A 221 14.54 -1.80 -5.93
CA ASP A 221 14.63 -0.46 -6.46
C ASP A 221 15.94 0.23 -6.02
N ILE A 222 16.54 0.96 -6.91
CA ILE A 222 17.83 1.63 -6.66
C ILE A 222 17.68 3.14 -6.61
N ALA A 223 16.69 3.72 -6.23
CA ALA A 223 16.48 5.16 -5.98
C ALA A 223 17.68 6.10 -6.31
N GLY A 224 18.45 5.83 -7.35
CA GLY A 224 19.68 6.53 -7.71
C GLY A 224 19.77 6.85 -9.21
N PRO A 225 20.82 7.62 -9.64
CA PRO A 225 20.96 7.98 -11.03
C PRO A 225 21.33 6.77 -11.91
N LYS A 226 20.73 6.67 -13.08
CA LYS A 226 20.92 5.55 -14.02
C LYS A 226 22.36 5.34 -14.47
N ASP A 227 23.22 6.37 -14.42
CA ASP A 227 24.62 6.32 -14.78
C ASP A 227 25.55 5.93 -13.62
N ALA A 228 25.00 5.52 -12.48
CA ALA A 228 25.69 4.83 -11.41
C ALA A 228 25.32 3.33 -11.43
N PRO A 229 25.97 2.50 -12.32
CA PRO A 229 25.48 1.16 -12.60
C PRO A 229 25.70 0.18 -11.45
N ALA A 230 24.71 -0.73 -11.29
CA ALA A 230 24.78 -1.82 -10.30
C ALA A 230 24.20 -3.14 -10.83
N PHE A 231 24.78 -4.24 -10.36
CA PHE A 231 24.34 -5.60 -10.62
C PHE A 231 24.35 -6.42 -9.33
N SER A 232 23.47 -7.40 -9.23
CA SER A 232 23.46 -8.32 -8.08
C SER A 232 24.20 -9.61 -8.41
N MET A 233 24.91 -10.14 -7.39
CA MET A 233 25.64 -11.42 -7.46
C MET A 233 25.28 -12.29 -6.27
N SER A 234 25.17 -13.60 -6.51
CA SER A 234 24.94 -14.56 -5.42
C SER A 234 26.09 -14.60 -4.42
N ARG A 235 25.81 -14.89 -3.15
CA ARG A 235 26.86 -15.09 -2.14
C ARG A 235 27.80 -16.23 -2.53
N LYS A 236 27.25 -17.31 -3.08
CA LYS A 236 28.02 -18.48 -3.54
C LYS A 236 29.05 -18.11 -4.60
N ASP A 237 28.67 -17.34 -5.63
CA ASP A 237 29.58 -16.92 -6.68
C ASP A 237 30.58 -15.87 -6.17
N ALA A 238 30.12 -14.97 -5.30
CA ALA A 238 30.97 -13.97 -4.68
C ALA A 238 32.12 -14.59 -3.86
N GLU A 239 31.90 -15.73 -3.18
CA GLU A 239 32.97 -16.41 -2.43
C GLU A 239 34.12 -16.90 -3.33
N ILE A 240 33.85 -17.31 -4.57
CA ILE A 240 34.87 -17.68 -5.56
C ILE A 240 35.76 -16.47 -5.85
N LEU A 241 35.16 -15.31 -6.12
CA LEU A 241 35.87 -14.08 -6.42
C LEU A 241 36.60 -13.51 -5.20
N LYS A 242 35.95 -13.54 -4.01
CA LYS A 242 36.56 -13.10 -2.74
C LYS A 242 37.79 -13.94 -2.40
N ALA A 243 37.80 -15.25 -2.68
CA ALA A 243 38.96 -16.09 -2.48
C ALA A 243 40.15 -15.65 -3.36
N ALA A 244 39.89 -15.31 -4.63
CA ALA A 244 40.91 -14.80 -5.53
C ALA A 244 41.41 -13.39 -5.12
N LEU A 245 40.49 -12.51 -4.68
CA LEU A 245 40.79 -11.14 -4.23
C LEU A 245 41.60 -11.09 -2.92
N LYS A 246 41.47 -12.07 -2.05
CA LYS A 246 42.33 -12.27 -0.86
C LYS A 246 43.81 -12.46 -1.24
N GLU A 247 44.07 -13.13 -2.36
CA GLU A 247 45.44 -13.37 -2.86
C GLU A 247 45.98 -12.16 -3.66
N LYS A 248 45.12 -11.54 -4.47
CA LYS A 248 45.45 -10.37 -5.29
C LYS A 248 44.30 -9.37 -5.13
N PRO A 249 44.55 -8.19 -4.52
CA PRO A 249 43.52 -7.17 -4.28
C PRO A 249 42.81 -6.66 -5.53
N ARG A 250 43.35 -6.96 -6.73
CA ARG A 250 42.74 -6.64 -8.03
C ARG A 250 42.92 -7.83 -8.98
N ILE A 251 41.83 -8.33 -9.54
CA ILE A 251 41.81 -9.40 -10.56
C ILE A 251 41.18 -8.88 -11.85
N THR A 252 41.34 -9.60 -12.96
CA THR A 252 40.65 -9.26 -14.22
C THR A 252 39.53 -10.27 -14.45
N VAL A 253 38.38 -9.76 -14.78
CA VAL A 253 37.18 -10.56 -15.17
C VAL A 253 36.70 -10.11 -16.56
N GLN A 254 36.05 -10.99 -17.29
CA GLN A 254 35.33 -10.63 -18.51
C GLN A 254 33.85 -10.39 -18.16
N PHE A 255 33.27 -9.30 -18.66
CA PHE A 255 31.89 -8.94 -18.37
C PHE A 255 31.15 -8.61 -19.67
N ASP A 256 29.95 -9.16 -19.82
CA ASP A 256 29.02 -8.87 -20.93
C ASP A 256 27.65 -8.58 -20.34
N ALA A 257 27.21 -7.33 -20.44
CA ALA A 257 25.96 -6.86 -19.85
C ALA A 257 25.19 -5.93 -20.79
N LYS A 258 23.88 -5.98 -20.68
CA LYS A 258 22.97 -5.05 -21.36
C LYS A 258 21.77 -4.77 -20.44
N SER A 259 21.80 -3.60 -19.81
CA SER A 259 20.77 -2.97 -19.02
C SER A 259 20.59 -1.55 -19.55
N VAL A 260 19.35 -1.15 -19.86
CA VAL A 260 19.05 0.10 -20.54
C VAL A 260 17.90 0.81 -19.85
N VAL A 261 18.13 2.07 -19.47
CA VAL A 261 17.11 2.97 -18.90
C VAL A 261 16.83 4.10 -19.88
N LYS A 262 15.53 4.35 -20.15
CA LYS A 262 15.09 5.45 -21.01
C LYS A 262 14.01 6.26 -20.30
N GLU A 263 14.26 7.55 -20.20
CA GLU A 263 13.34 8.50 -19.56
C GLU A 263 12.12 8.80 -20.43
N ASN A 264 11.01 9.11 -19.78
CA ASN A 264 9.76 9.60 -20.40
C ASN A 264 9.20 8.65 -21.49
N MET A 265 9.16 7.37 -21.20
CA MET A 265 8.60 6.35 -22.06
C MET A 265 7.14 6.03 -21.69
N PRO A 266 6.31 5.58 -22.66
CA PRO A 266 4.96 5.13 -22.35
C PRO A 266 4.94 3.73 -21.74
N SER A 267 4.08 3.52 -20.76
CA SER A 267 3.54 2.23 -20.37
C SER A 267 2.02 2.37 -20.14
N TYR A 268 1.34 1.35 -19.64
CA TYR A 268 -0.12 1.33 -19.69
C TYR A 268 -0.72 0.60 -18.49
N ASN A 269 -1.64 1.23 -17.78
CA ASN A 269 -2.58 0.52 -16.91
C ASN A 269 -3.71 -0.07 -17.76
N VAL A 270 -4.07 -1.32 -17.47
CA VAL A 270 -5.11 -2.04 -18.23
C VAL A 270 -6.27 -2.36 -17.31
N TRP A 271 -7.47 -1.90 -17.62
CA TRP A 271 -8.62 -2.16 -16.77
C TRP A 271 -9.90 -2.47 -17.56
N GLY A 272 -10.79 -3.19 -16.88
CA GLY A 272 -12.11 -3.56 -17.39
C GLY A 272 -13.12 -3.66 -16.27
N THR A 273 -14.43 -3.77 -16.59
CA THR A 273 -15.51 -3.66 -15.62
C THR A 273 -16.51 -4.80 -15.67
N ILE A 274 -17.15 -5.03 -14.51
CA ILE A 274 -18.50 -5.60 -14.43
C ILE A 274 -19.44 -4.43 -14.17
N PRO A 275 -20.31 -4.03 -15.13
CA PRO A 275 -21.14 -2.83 -14.99
C PRO A 275 -22.16 -2.98 -13.85
N GLY A 276 -22.22 -1.94 -13.03
CA GLY A 276 -23.23 -1.75 -11.99
C GLY A 276 -24.46 -0.97 -12.47
N ARG A 277 -25.38 -0.72 -11.54
CA ARG A 277 -26.56 0.10 -11.78
C ARG A 277 -26.41 1.55 -11.30
N SER A 278 -25.47 1.78 -10.40
CA SER A 278 -25.12 3.10 -9.87
C SER A 278 -23.82 3.61 -10.47
N GLU A 279 -23.53 4.91 -10.25
CA GLU A 279 -22.25 5.53 -10.63
C GLU A 279 -21.12 5.23 -9.66
N ASP A 280 -21.43 4.64 -8.51
CA ASP A 280 -20.43 4.26 -7.53
C ASP A 280 -19.62 3.06 -8.02
N MET A 281 -18.39 2.97 -7.55
CA MET A 281 -17.43 1.99 -8.03
C MET A 281 -16.75 1.27 -6.87
N ILE A 282 -16.34 0.03 -7.11
CA ILE A 282 -15.41 -0.75 -6.30
C ILE A 282 -14.22 -1.06 -7.20
N LEU A 283 -13.01 -0.72 -6.77
CA LEU A 283 -11.78 -1.01 -7.48
C LEU A 283 -11.14 -2.27 -6.90
N LEU A 284 -10.64 -3.13 -7.77
CA LEU A 284 -9.69 -4.18 -7.46
C LEU A 284 -8.43 -3.87 -8.24
N SER A 285 -7.29 -3.85 -7.58
CA SER A 285 -6.00 -3.51 -8.16
C SER A 285 -4.92 -4.53 -7.80
N GLY A 286 -3.86 -4.55 -8.57
CA GLY A 286 -2.65 -5.32 -8.41
C GLY A 286 -1.74 -5.03 -9.59
N HIS A 287 -0.44 -5.26 -9.46
CA HIS A 287 0.49 -4.91 -10.52
C HIS A 287 0.86 -6.11 -11.41
N TYR A 288 1.37 -5.82 -12.60
CA TYR A 288 1.71 -6.85 -13.57
C TYR A 288 3.14 -6.74 -14.12
N ASP A 289 3.91 -5.74 -13.70
CA ASP A 289 5.35 -5.75 -13.83
C ASP A 289 5.98 -6.68 -12.79
N SER A 290 7.22 -7.02 -12.90
CA SER A 290 7.90 -7.89 -11.92
C SER A 290 9.40 -7.85 -12.06
N TYR A 291 10.08 -8.08 -10.95
CA TYR A 291 11.44 -8.60 -10.96
C TYR A 291 11.41 -10.10 -11.20
N PHE A 292 12.39 -10.60 -11.93
CA PHE A 292 12.49 -12.01 -12.31
C PHE A 292 11.21 -12.57 -12.97
N ASP A 293 10.82 -13.80 -12.66
CA ASP A 293 9.59 -14.41 -13.21
C ASP A 293 8.32 -13.92 -12.51
N GLY A 294 8.42 -13.48 -11.24
CA GLY A 294 7.36 -12.82 -10.49
C GLY A 294 6.09 -13.66 -10.32
N PHE A 295 6.22 -14.94 -9.91
CA PHE A 295 5.05 -15.80 -9.77
C PHE A 295 4.15 -15.35 -8.62
N GLN A 296 4.76 -15.11 -7.44
CA GLN A 296 4.03 -14.58 -6.30
C GLN A 296 3.87 -13.06 -6.43
N ASP A 297 4.94 -12.39 -6.86
CA ASP A 297 5.06 -10.95 -6.93
C ASP A 297 5.11 -10.45 -8.40
N ASP A 298 3.98 -10.13 -9.13
CA ASP A 298 2.67 -10.18 -8.52
C ASP A 298 1.68 -10.89 -9.48
N ASN A 299 2.16 -11.93 -10.21
CA ASN A 299 1.29 -12.68 -11.12
C ASN A 299 0.09 -13.30 -10.40
N CYS A 300 0.27 -13.71 -9.13
CA CYS A 300 -0.80 -14.31 -8.34
C CYS A 300 -1.89 -13.29 -7.95
N ALA A 301 -1.58 -12.02 -7.71
CA ALA A 301 -2.60 -11.01 -7.45
C ALA A 301 -3.44 -10.70 -8.70
N ILE A 302 -2.79 -10.53 -9.85
CA ILE A 302 -3.52 -10.40 -11.12
C ILE A 302 -4.43 -11.61 -11.34
N ALA A 303 -3.91 -12.81 -11.09
CA ALA A 303 -4.68 -14.04 -11.25
C ALA A 303 -5.83 -14.18 -10.24
N LEU A 304 -5.67 -13.70 -9.01
CA LEU A 304 -6.73 -13.58 -8.00
C LEU A 304 -7.85 -12.66 -8.48
N MET A 305 -7.49 -11.46 -8.94
CA MET A 305 -8.42 -10.48 -9.49
C MET A 305 -9.28 -11.07 -10.62
N PHE A 306 -8.63 -11.69 -11.61
CA PHE A 306 -9.32 -12.32 -12.74
C PHE A 306 -10.16 -13.52 -12.32
N GLY A 307 -9.71 -14.28 -11.32
CA GLY A 307 -10.47 -15.39 -10.72
C GLY A 307 -11.76 -14.91 -10.08
N ILE A 308 -11.71 -13.80 -9.32
CA ILE A 308 -12.88 -13.15 -8.73
C ILE A 308 -13.82 -12.64 -9.83
N ALA A 309 -13.28 -11.91 -10.82
CA ALA A 309 -14.06 -11.38 -11.95
C ALA A 309 -14.82 -12.50 -12.68
N ARG A 310 -14.10 -13.55 -13.06
CA ARG A 310 -14.66 -14.71 -13.76
C ARG A 310 -15.73 -15.39 -12.93
N THR A 311 -15.50 -15.62 -11.65
CA THR A 311 -16.46 -16.29 -10.76
C THR A 311 -17.75 -15.48 -10.64
N LEU A 312 -17.66 -14.14 -10.46
CA LEU A 312 -18.82 -13.24 -10.43
C LEU A 312 -19.64 -13.30 -11.72
N LEU A 313 -18.95 -13.29 -12.87
CA LEU A 313 -19.60 -13.39 -14.17
C LEU A 313 -20.27 -14.75 -14.40
N GLU A 314 -19.60 -15.86 -14.04
CA GLU A 314 -20.12 -17.23 -14.19
C GLU A 314 -21.39 -17.48 -13.37
N ILE A 315 -21.46 -16.94 -12.15
CA ILE A 315 -22.68 -17.04 -11.32
C ILE A 315 -23.79 -16.06 -11.75
N GLY A 316 -23.51 -15.19 -12.73
CA GLY A 316 -24.43 -14.17 -13.22
C GLY A 316 -24.69 -13.05 -12.20
N TYR A 317 -23.71 -12.72 -11.36
CA TYR A 317 -23.83 -11.63 -10.39
C TYR A 317 -24.13 -10.31 -11.08
N LYS A 318 -25.09 -9.54 -10.54
CA LYS A 318 -25.50 -8.24 -11.05
C LYS A 318 -25.26 -7.19 -9.98
N PRO A 319 -24.10 -6.52 -10.01
CA PRO A 319 -23.73 -5.58 -8.96
C PRO A 319 -24.58 -4.31 -8.99
N GLU A 320 -24.70 -3.67 -7.85
CA GLU A 320 -25.22 -2.31 -7.71
C GLU A 320 -24.21 -1.29 -8.16
N LYS A 321 -22.95 -1.47 -7.74
CA LYS A 321 -21.81 -0.62 -8.08
C LYS A 321 -21.02 -1.22 -9.22
N THR A 322 -20.44 -0.38 -10.07
CA THR A 322 -19.50 -0.89 -11.09
C THR A 322 -18.26 -1.45 -10.41
N ILE A 323 -17.92 -2.71 -10.71
CA ILE A 323 -16.69 -3.34 -10.22
C ILE A 323 -15.62 -3.17 -11.29
N VAL A 324 -14.53 -2.49 -10.94
CA VAL A 324 -13.38 -2.21 -11.81
C VAL A 324 -12.25 -3.15 -11.44
N PHE A 325 -11.64 -3.77 -12.44
CA PHE A 325 -10.46 -4.61 -12.31
C PHE A 325 -9.32 -3.92 -13.05
N CYS A 326 -8.33 -3.43 -12.34
CA CYS A 326 -7.22 -2.62 -12.87
C CYS A 326 -5.88 -3.29 -12.63
N CYS A 327 -5.23 -3.69 -13.72
CA CYS A 327 -3.84 -4.15 -13.69
C CYS A 327 -2.94 -2.93 -13.79
N MET A 328 -2.21 -2.62 -12.73
CA MET A 328 -1.29 -1.50 -12.64
C MET A 328 0.06 -1.88 -13.26
N ALA A 329 0.68 -0.94 -13.96
CA ALA A 329 2.04 -1.06 -14.48
C ALA A 329 3.01 -0.34 -13.53
N ALA A 330 4.29 -0.73 -13.55
CA ALA A 330 5.35 -0.01 -12.86
C ALA A 330 5.07 0.23 -11.37
N GLU A 331 4.69 -0.83 -10.67
CA GLU A 331 4.64 -0.85 -9.22
C GLU A 331 6.04 -0.96 -8.65
N GLU A 332 6.84 -1.90 -9.13
CA GLU A 332 8.17 -2.22 -8.66
C GLU A 332 9.18 -1.07 -8.87
N TRP A 333 9.01 -0.33 -9.95
CA TRP A 333 9.84 0.82 -10.29
C TRP A 333 9.28 1.56 -11.50
N GLY A 334 9.42 2.88 -11.55
CA GLY A 334 8.94 3.66 -12.70
C GLY A 334 9.58 5.04 -12.85
N ILE A 335 10.37 5.49 -11.89
CA ILE A 335 11.00 6.82 -11.88
C ILE A 335 12.48 6.74 -11.52
N GLU A 336 13.34 7.03 -12.49
CA GLU A 336 14.78 7.12 -12.31
C GLU A 336 15.16 8.23 -11.32
N ASN A 337 16.14 7.96 -10.46
CA ASN A 337 16.69 8.92 -9.52
C ASN A 337 15.66 9.59 -8.60
N SER A 338 14.76 8.80 -8.03
CA SER A 338 13.78 9.21 -7.02
C SER A 338 13.76 8.22 -5.88
N LYS A 339 13.59 8.71 -4.65
CA LYS A 339 13.36 7.83 -3.49
C LYS A 339 12.00 7.11 -3.59
N TYR A 340 11.05 7.70 -4.26
CA TYR A 340 9.67 7.22 -4.37
C TYR A 340 9.42 6.72 -5.79
N ASP A 341 10.25 5.78 -6.22
CA ASP A 341 10.34 5.29 -7.58
C ASP A 341 9.39 4.13 -7.89
N TRP A 342 8.67 3.61 -6.89
CA TRP A 342 7.66 2.56 -7.05
C TRP A 342 6.22 3.10 -7.03
N SER A 343 5.22 2.24 -7.33
CA SER A 343 3.78 2.59 -7.40
C SER A 343 3.46 3.70 -8.42
N THR A 344 4.28 3.81 -9.47
CA THR A 344 4.17 4.86 -10.49
C THR A 344 2.86 4.76 -11.27
N GLY A 345 2.45 3.55 -11.63
CA GLY A 345 1.22 3.31 -12.39
C GLY A 345 -0.03 3.69 -11.62
N ALA A 346 -0.14 3.25 -10.36
CA ALA A 346 -1.28 3.56 -9.52
C ALA A 346 -1.36 5.06 -9.21
N TRP A 347 -0.23 5.71 -8.89
CA TRP A 347 -0.21 7.14 -8.65
C TRP A 347 -0.71 7.92 -9.87
N GLN A 348 -0.22 7.61 -11.08
CA GLN A 348 -0.69 8.28 -12.29
C GLN A 348 -2.16 7.97 -12.60
N GLN A 349 -2.61 6.74 -12.36
CA GLN A 349 -4.00 6.34 -12.57
C GLN A 349 -4.96 7.26 -11.83
N VAL A 350 -4.76 7.41 -10.52
CA VAL A 350 -5.72 8.12 -9.67
C VAL A 350 -5.50 9.63 -9.58
N PHE A 351 -4.28 10.12 -9.85
CA PHE A 351 -3.99 11.56 -9.78
C PHE A 351 -4.02 12.27 -11.12
N LYS A 352 -3.71 11.57 -12.23
CA LYS A 352 -3.57 12.20 -13.56
C LYS A 352 -4.59 11.70 -14.57
N LEU A 353 -4.79 10.38 -14.67
CA LEU A 353 -5.58 9.78 -15.74
C LEU A 353 -7.06 9.66 -15.40
N ARG A 354 -7.37 9.22 -14.19
CA ARG A 354 -8.74 9.01 -13.71
C ARG A 354 -9.04 9.76 -12.40
N PRO A 355 -8.76 11.07 -12.31
CA PRO A 355 -9.04 11.82 -11.08
C PRO A 355 -10.54 11.83 -10.73
N GLU A 356 -11.43 11.53 -11.68
CA GLU A 356 -12.86 11.37 -11.44
C GLU A 356 -13.23 10.13 -10.65
N TRP A 357 -12.32 9.16 -10.48
CA TRP A 357 -12.52 8.03 -9.59
C TRP A 357 -12.57 8.45 -8.12
N GLN A 358 -11.88 9.53 -7.78
CA GLN A 358 -11.99 10.15 -6.46
C GLN A 358 -13.43 10.63 -6.23
N GLY A 359 -14.06 10.12 -5.16
CA GLY A 359 -15.46 10.42 -4.83
C GLY A 359 -16.50 9.53 -5.52
N LYS A 360 -16.09 8.59 -6.39
CA LYS A 360 -16.94 7.52 -6.96
C LYS A 360 -16.52 6.15 -6.48
N VAL A 361 -15.22 5.87 -6.41
CA VAL A 361 -14.70 4.62 -5.85
C VAL A 361 -14.86 4.67 -4.34
N ILE A 362 -15.68 3.76 -3.81
CA ILE A 362 -15.93 3.69 -2.37
C ILE A 362 -14.93 2.78 -1.64
N ALA A 363 -14.30 1.86 -2.34
CA ALA A 363 -13.27 0.99 -1.82
C ALA A 363 -12.35 0.55 -2.95
N ASP A 364 -11.06 0.49 -2.67
CA ASP A 364 -10.05 -0.20 -3.44
C ASP A 364 -9.54 -1.41 -2.65
N LEU A 365 -9.49 -2.56 -3.31
CA LEU A 365 -8.92 -3.80 -2.81
C LEU A 365 -7.68 -4.08 -3.64
N ASN A 366 -6.53 -3.69 -3.14
CA ASN A 366 -5.24 -4.02 -3.71
C ASN A 366 -4.81 -5.42 -3.27
N PHE A 367 -4.05 -6.10 -4.09
CA PHE A 367 -3.56 -7.44 -3.81
C PHE A 367 -2.06 -7.53 -4.01
N GLU A 368 -1.42 -8.26 -3.10
CA GLU A 368 0.01 -8.55 -3.10
C GLU A 368 0.25 -9.99 -2.67
N LEU A 369 1.01 -10.74 -3.44
CA LEU A 369 1.49 -12.08 -3.08
C LEU A 369 0.43 -13.01 -2.45
N PRO A 370 -0.79 -13.15 -2.97
CA PRO A 370 -1.89 -13.79 -2.25
C PRO A 370 -1.89 -15.32 -2.28
N ALA A 371 -0.83 -15.98 -2.78
CA ALA A 371 -0.85 -17.41 -3.04
C ALA A 371 0.15 -18.21 -2.18
N TYR A 372 0.71 -17.65 -1.12
CA TYR A 372 1.53 -18.35 -0.13
C TYR A 372 1.06 -18.04 1.29
N ALA A 373 1.36 -18.94 2.24
CA ALA A 373 1.04 -18.71 3.65
C ALA A 373 2.12 -17.86 4.30
N HIS A 374 1.84 -16.61 4.56
CA HIS A 374 2.81 -15.66 5.10
C HIS A 374 2.95 -15.75 6.62
N ASN A 375 1.90 -15.81 7.40
CA ASN A 375 1.94 -15.86 8.87
C ASN A 375 1.03 -16.97 9.41
N PRO A 376 1.12 -17.34 10.69
CA PRO A 376 0.10 -18.16 11.32
C PRO A 376 -1.27 -17.49 11.43
N TRP A 377 -1.36 -16.18 11.18
CA TRP A 377 -2.59 -15.40 11.08
C TRP A 377 -2.58 -14.56 9.81
N ASP A 378 -3.76 -14.14 9.34
CA ASP A 378 -3.93 -13.29 8.18
C ASP A 378 -4.65 -11.99 8.56
N ALA A 379 -4.53 -10.96 7.74
CA ALA A 379 -5.19 -9.68 7.96
C ALA A 379 -5.58 -8.97 6.66
N ILE A 380 -6.59 -8.14 6.76
CA ILE A 380 -6.86 -7.07 5.80
C ILE A 380 -6.22 -5.81 6.37
N ARG A 381 -5.16 -5.31 5.73
CA ARG A 381 -4.52 -4.03 6.08
C ARG A 381 -5.27 -2.90 5.42
N SER A 382 -5.66 -1.86 6.15
CA SER A 382 -6.54 -0.82 5.64
C SER A 382 -6.24 0.54 6.25
N THR A 383 -6.81 1.59 5.65
CA THR A 383 -6.92 2.89 6.30
C THR A 383 -7.76 2.81 7.58
N TYR A 384 -7.49 3.66 8.56
CA TYR A 384 -8.21 3.68 9.84
C TYR A 384 -9.74 3.74 9.69
N GLU A 385 -10.21 4.48 8.70
CA GLU A 385 -11.63 4.77 8.52
C GLU A 385 -12.48 3.53 8.19
N TYR A 386 -11.87 2.45 7.70
CA TYR A 386 -12.58 1.20 7.36
C TYR A 386 -12.42 0.10 8.40
N GLU A 387 -11.64 0.30 9.45
CA GLU A 387 -11.36 -0.70 10.49
C GLU A 387 -12.62 -1.33 11.09
N ASP A 388 -13.64 -0.52 11.42
CA ASP A 388 -14.87 -1.03 12.03
C ASP A 388 -15.67 -1.91 11.08
N PHE A 389 -15.83 -1.48 9.82
CA PHE A 389 -16.56 -2.25 8.80
C PHE A 389 -15.89 -3.57 8.51
N LEU A 390 -14.57 -3.54 8.31
CA LEU A 390 -13.78 -4.75 8.03
C LEU A 390 -13.76 -5.70 9.23
N THR A 391 -13.66 -5.17 10.45
CA THR A 391 -13.73 -5.98 11.67
C THR A 391 -15.09 -6.70 11.81
N GLU A 392 -16.18 -6.05 11.43
CA GLU A 392 -17.51 -6.68 11.41
C GLU A 392 -17.61 -7.72 10.29
N PHE A 393 -17.10 -7.41 9.10
CA PHE A 393 -17.05 -8.35 7.99
C PHE A 393 -16.27 -9.63 8.35
N VAL A 394 -15.08 -9.49 8.92
CA VAL A 394 -14.26 -10.62 9.38
C VAL A 394 -14.98 -11.51 10.40
N LYS A 395 -15.73 -10.92 11.33
CA LYS A 395 -16.53 -11.67 12.33
C LYS A 395 -17.66 -12.45 11.70
N GLU A 396 -18.24 -11.95 10.59
CA GLU A 396 -19.36 -12.57 9.89
C GLU A 396 -18.92 -13.49 8.75
N PHE A 397 -17.64 -13.49 8.40
CA PHE A 397 -17.08 -14.26 7.29
C PHE A 397 -17.36 -15.76 7.48
N PRO A 398 -18.01 -16.42 6.49
CA PRO A 398 -18.55 -17.75 6.69
C PRO A 398 -17.52 -18.89 6.58
N VAL A 399 -16.31 -18.59 6.07
CA VAL A 399 -15.24 -19.58 5.91
C VAL A 399 -14.36 -19.59 7.17
N ASP A 400 -14.04 -20.77 7.65
CA ASP A 400 -13.17 -20.93 8.83
C ASP A 400 -11.71 -20.65 8.45
N ALA A 401 -11.25 -19.44 8.71
CA ALA A 401 -9.88 -18.98 8.43
C ALA A 401 -8.82 -19.86 9.11
N ARG A 402 -9.11 -20.46 10.28
CA ARG A 402 -8.15 -21.26 11.04
C ARG A 402 -7.73 -22.57 10.36
N LYS A 403 -8.41 -22.95 9.29
CA LYS A 403 -7.99 -24.09 8.46
C LYS A 403 -6.73 -23.80 7.66
N VAL A 404 -6.50 -22.53 7.36
CA VAL A 404 -5.37 -22.04 6.57
C VAL A 404 -4.41 -21.23 7.46
N TYR A 405 -4.94 -20.37 8.30
CA TYR A 405 -4.23 -19.52 9.24
C TYR A 405 -4.61 -19.91 10.68
N PRO A 406 -3.80 -20.70 11.39
CA PRO A 406 -4.18 -21.25 12.71
C PRO A 406 -4.55 -20.21 13.77
N GLU A 407 -3.99 -19.02 13.71
CA GLU A 407 -4.30 -17.89 14.62
C GLU A 407 -5.46 -17.03 14.13
N GLY A 408 -5.96 -17.27 12.90
CA GLY A 408 -7.17 -16.67 12.35
C GLY A 408 -6.94 -15.50 11.43
N LEU A 409 -8.00 -14.69 11.25
CA LEU A 409 -8.06 -13.52 10.37
C LEU A 409 -8.38 -12.27 11.18
N GLY A 410 -7.71 -11.17 10.87
CA GLY A 410 -7.87 -9.87 11.54
C GLY A 410 -7.95 -8.68 10.59
N VAL A 411 -7.83 -7.49 11.16
CA VAL A 411 -7.71 -6.21 10.46
C VAL A 411 -6.55 -5.45 11.05
N GLN A 412 -5.72 -4.83 10.21
CA GLN A 412 -4.61 -3.97 10.59
C GLN A 412 -4.81 -2.56 10.05
N CYS A 413 -4.36 -1.57 10.81
CA CYS A 413 -4.31 -0.16 10.43
C CYS A 413 -3.09 0.52 11.06
N PRO A 414 -2.51 1.50 10.38
CA PRO A 414 -2.82 2.02 9.06
C PRO A 414 -2.33 1.12 7.93
N ILE A 415 -2.58 1.55 6.68
CA ILE A 415 -1.85 1.03 5.52
C ILE A 415 -0.39 1.48 5.60
N GLU A 416 0.49 0.72 4.98
CA GLU A 416 1.90 1.04 4.80
C GLU A 416 2.16 1.58 3.38
N THR A 417 3.40 1.92 3.07
CA THR A 417 3.79 2.45 1.75
C THR A 417 4.23 1.35 0.77
N TRP A 418 4.02 0.10 1.10
CA TRP A 418 4.67 -1.05 0.47
C TRP A 418 4.06 -1.49 -0.85
N SER A 419 2.93 -0.90 -1.26
CA SER A 419 2.25 -1.24 -2.50
C SER A 419 1.36 -0.11 -3.01
N ASP A 420 0.67 -0.35 -4.11
CA ASP A 420 -0.21 0.55 -4.85
C ASP A 420 -1.37 1.13 -4.02
N ASP A 421 -1.84 0.41 -2.99
CA ASP A 421 -2.91 0.83 -2.10
C ASP A 421 -2.62 2.17 -1.41
N PHE A 422 -1.35 2.45 -1.10
CA PHE A 422 -0.96 3.73 -0.51
C PHE A 422 -1.19 4.90 -1.48
N SER A 423 -0.75 4.76 -2.74
CA SER A 423 -0.98 5.77 -3.79
C SER A 423 -2.47 6.03 -4.01
N VAL A 424 -3.28 4.97 -4.00
CA VAL A 424 -4.74 5.06 -4.14
C VAL A 424 -5.37 5.74 -2.92
N ALA A 425 -4.99 5.35 -1.70
CA ALA A 425 -5.54 5.92 -0.46
C ALA A 425 -5.30 7.43 -0.34
N ILE A 426 -4.06 7.88 -0.58
CA ILE A 426 -3.71 9.30 -0.48
C ILE A 426 -4.34 10.17 -1.56
N SER A 427 -4.91 9.59 -2.61
CA SER A 427 -5.72 10.30 -3.59
C SER A 427 -7.11 10.68 -3.06
N GLY A 428 -7.57 9.99 -2.01
CA GLY A 428 -8.89 10.16 -1.41
C GLY A 428 -9.86 9.00 -1.72
N ILE A 429 -9.35 7.85 -2.14
CA ILE A 429 -10.07 6.59 -2.34
C ILE A 429 -9.73 5.67 -1.16
N PRO A 430 -10.69 5.26 -0.32
CA PRO A 430 -10.42 4.30 0.76
C PRO A 430 -9.84 3.00 0.20
N SER A 431 -8.65 2.62 0.67
CA SER A 431 -7.91 1.48 0.13
C SER A 431 -7.51 0.47 1.21
N MET A 432 -7.29 -0.77 0.78
CA MET A 432 -6.83 -1.87 1.60
C MET A 432 -6.04 -2.87 0.77
N VAL A 433 -5.18 -3.64 1.43
CA VAL A 433 -4.37 -4.71 0.84
C VAL A 433 -4.42 -5.94 1.73
N ASN A 434 -4.22 -7.14 1.16
CA ASN A 434 -4.03 -8.35 1.97
C ASN A 434 -2.69 -8.30 2.72
N GLU A 435 -2.59 -9.00 3.84
CA GLU A 435 -1.31 -9.16 4.53
C GLU A 435 -0.34 -10.01 3.68
N PHE A 436 0.90 -9.56 3.53
CA PHE A 436 1.92 -10.24 2.73
C PHE A 436 3.34 -10.10 3.31
N SER A 437 3.53 -9.25 4.32
CA SER A 437 4.82 -8.70 4.73
C SER A 437 5.71 -9.63 5.56
N SER A 438 5.25 -10.81 5.90
CA SER A 438 6.04 -11.66 6.80
C SER A 438 5.92 -13.11 6.42
N ALA A 439 7.00 -13.78 6.20
CA ALA A 439 7.18 -15.20 6.21
C ALA A 439 8.53 -15.60 5.64
N GLU A 440 8.80 -16.87 5.65
CA GLU A 440 9.98 -17.48 5.06
C GLU A 440 10.20 -17.08 3.60
N PHE A 441 9.12 -16.92 2.82
CA PHE A 441 9.19 -16.45 1.41
C PHE A 441 9.88 -15.09 1.29
N MET A 442 9.51 -14.10 2.10
CA MET A 442 10.12 -12.76 2.10
C MET A 442 11.62 -12.79 2.41
N GLU A 443 12.06 -13.78 3.18
CA GLU A 443 13.46 -13.94 3.57
C GLU A 443 14.29 -14.74 2.55
N THR A 444 13.64 -15.53 1.67
CA THR A 444 14.33 -16.52 0.84
C THR A 444 14.11 -16.37 -0.65
N HIS A 445 12.94 -15.88 -1.08
CA HIS A 445 12.47 -15.94 -2.46
C HIS A 445 12.10 -14.57 -3.02
N TYR A 446 11.56 -13.68 -2.18
CA TYR A 446 11.09 -12.36 -2.57
C TYR A 446 12.19 -11.58 -3.33
N HIS A 447 11.83 -10.97 -4.45
CA HIS A 447 12.73 -10.23 -5.32
C HIS A 447 13.99 -11.02 -5.73
N SER A 448 13.84 -12.31 -5.98
CA SER A 448 14.91 -13.17 -6.47
C SER A 448 14.44 -14.09 -7.60
N GLN A 449 15.39 -14.76 -8.26
CA GLN A 449 15.07 -15.76 -9.29
C GLN A 449 14.34 -17.00 -8.74
N PHE A 450 14.12 -17.06 -7.44
CA PHE A 450 13.35 -18.11 -6.78
C PHE A 450 11.89 -17.72 -6.52
N ASP A 451 11.46 -16.52 -6.93
CA ASP A 451 10.03 -16.20 -6.97
C ASP A 451 9.34 -17.00 -8.08
N ASN A 452 8.97 -18.22 -7.72
CA ASN A 452 8.33 -19.22 -8.55
C ASN A 452 7.17 -19.89 -7.79
N ASP A 453 6.65 -21.01 -8.30
CA ASP A 453 5.52 -21.71 -7.69
C ASP A 453 5.90 -22.72 -6.57
N GLU A 454 7.14 -22.71 -6.07
CA GLU A 454 7.58 -23.60 -4.98
C GLU A 454 6.79 -23.36 -3.69
N TYR A 455 6.51 -22.09 -3.36
CA TYR A 455 5.73 -21.70 -2.19
C TYR A 455 4.22 -21.56 -2.48
N TYR A 456 3.77 -21.92 -3.69
CA TYR A 456 2.34 -21.88 -4.01
C TYR A 456 1.54 -22.77 -3.07
N ASN A 457 0.54 -22.17 -2.42
CA ASN A 457 -0.38 -22.85 -1.54
C ASN A 457 -1.82 -22.73 -2.05
N ALA A 458 -2.35 -23.82 -2.58
CA ALA A 458 -3.69 -23.85 -3.17
C ALA A 458 -4.81 -23.53 -2.16
N ASP A 459 -4.65 -23.91 -0.88
CA ASP A 459 -5.64 -23.64 0.16
C ASP A 459 -5.64 -22.16 0.55
N VAL A 460 -4.47 -21.53 0.64
CA VAL A 460 -4.31 -20.08 0.85
C VAL A 460 -4.90 -19.30 -0.32
N PHE A 461 -4.55 -19.67 -1.55
CA PHE A 461 -5.05 -18.98 -2.74
C PHE A 461 -6.56 -19.08 -2.88
N ARG A 462 -7.14 -20.26 -2.56
CA ARG A 462 -8.59 -20.43 -2.47
C ARG A 462 -9.19 -19.53 -1.39
N PHE A 463 -8.60 -19.51 -0.21
CA PHE A 463 -9.07 -18.70 0.90
C PHE A 463 -9.15 -17.22 0.53
N HIS A 464 -8.12 -16.67 -0.12
CA HIS A 464 -8.13 -15.28 -0.57
C HIS A 464 -9.19 -15.02 -1.67
N HIS A 465 -9.40 -15.94 -2.62
CA HIS A 465 -10.51 -15.83 -3.57
C HIS A 465 -11.88 -15.77 -2.86
N GLU A 466 -12.07 -16.60 -1.83
CA GLU A 466 -13.29 -16.65 -1.04
C GLU A 466 -13.46 -15.37 -0.21
N LEU A 467 -12.41 -14.93 0.48
CA LEU A 467 -12.41 -13.75 1.34
C LEU A 467 -12.72 -12.48 0.54
N TYR A 468 -11.92 -12.20 -0.47
CA TYR A 468 -12.02 -10.94 -1.21
C TYR A 468 -13.21 -10.91 -2.16
N GLY A 469 -13.63 -12.04 -2.72
CA GLY A 469 -14.86 -12.09 -3.49
C GLY A 469 -16.11 -11.81 -2.64
N LEU A 470 -16.18 -12.31 -1.40
CA LEU A 470 -17.24 -11.96 -0.48
C LEU A 470 -17.12 -10.52 0.05
N LEU A 471 -15.91 -9.99 0.20
CA LEU A 471 -15.70 -8.60 0.59
C LEU A 471 -16.17 -7.62 -0.49
N VAL A 472 -15.91 -7.91 -1.77
CA VAL A 472 -16.47 -7.15 -2.91
C VAL A 472 -17.99 -7.14 -2.84
N MET A 473 -18.63 -8.31 -2.61
CA MET A 473 -20.09 -8.37 -2.46
C MET A 473 -20.56 -7.60 -1.23
N ALA A 474 -19.80 -7.55 -0.14
CA ALA A 474 -20.13 -6.76 1.04
C ALA A 474 -20.12 -5.26 0.76
N PHE A 475 -19.07 -4.76 0.06
CA PHE A 475 -19.02 -3.37 -0.40
C PHE A 475 -20.10 -3.04 -1.44
N ASP A 476 -20.45 -3.98 -2.31
CA ASP A 476 -21.52 -3.75 -3.29
C ASP A 476 -22.88 -3.51 -2.63
N ARG A 477 -23.12 -4.13 -1.47
CA ARG A 477 -24.40 -4.02 -0.73
C ARG A 477 -24.57 -2.76 0.08
N VAL A 478 -23.49 -2.05 0.48
CA VAL A 478 -23.62 -0.82 1.28
C VAL A 478 -24.33 0.28 0.49
N LYS A 479 -25.15 1.05 1.15
CA LYS A 479 -25.86 2.19 0.56
C LYS A 479 -25.09 3.51 0.70
N VAL A 480 -24.21 3.56 1.68
CA VAL A 480 -23.30 4.67 1.95
C VAL A 480 -21.95 4.08 2.33
N ALA A 481 -20.86 4.62 1.79
CA ALA A 481 -19.50 4.20 2.11
C ALA A 481 -19.29 4.16 3.64
N PRO A 482 -18.81 3.04 4.21
CA PRO A 482 -18.75 2.84 5.66
C PRO A 482 -17.54 3.54 6.31
N VAL A 483 -17.33 4.80 5.98
CA VAL A 483 -16.21 5.63 6.45
C VAL A 483 -16.44 6.07 7.89
N ASN A 484 -15.57 5.67 8.81
CA ASN A 484 -15.54 6.12 10.21
C ASN A 484 -14.33 7.01 10.50
N VAL A 485 -14.45 8.31 10.29
CA VAL A 485 -13.41 9.32 10.63
C VAL A 485 -13.04 9.28 12.12
N GLY A 486 -13.91 8.76 12.97
CA GLY A 486 -13.64 8.61 14.41
C GLY A 486 -12.43 7.72 14.74
N ARG A 487 -12.08 6.78 13.85
CA ARG A 487 -10.90 5.92 14.02
C ARG A 487 -9.60 6.69 13.79
N THR A 488 -9.52 7.49 12.72
CA THR A 488 -8.38 8.39 12.49
C THR A 488 -8.18 9.38 13.64
N LEU A 489 -9.28 9.96 14.15
CA LEU A 489 -9.22 10.87 15.29
C LEU A 489 -8.78 10.16 16.57
N GLN A 490 -9.15 8.89 16.75
CA GLN A 490 -8.67 8.08 17.87
C GLN A 490 -7.17 7.81 17.75
N ALA A 491 -6.70 7.36 16.57
CA ALA A 491 -5.29 7.13 16.33
C ALA A 491 -4.46 8.41 16.55
N LEU A 492 -4.96 9.57 16.10
CA LEU A 492 -4.33 10.87 16.37
C LEU A 492 -4.20 11.15 17.87
N GLN A 493 -5.23 10.86 18.68
CA GLN A 493 -5.13 11.04 20.13
C GLN A 493 -4.08 10.12 20.76
N GLU A 494 -3.98 8.90 20.27
CA GLU A 494 -3.06 7.87 20.76
C GLU A 494 -1.61 8.11 20.31
N SER A 495 -1.37 8.86 19.21
CA SER A 495 -0.02 9.16 18.71
C SER A 495 0.69 10.26 19.50
N VAL A 496 -0.04 11.18 20.13
CA VAL A 496 0.55 12.28 20.92
C VAL A 496 1.22 11.74 22.18
N ARG A 497 2.55 11.80 22.22
CA ARG A 497 3.35 11.39 23.37
C ARG A 497 3.78 12.61 24.19
N PRO A 498 3.97 12.49 25.51
CA PRO A 498 4.54 13.56 26.32
C PRO A 498 5.94 13.95 25.81
N VAL A 499 6.16 15.26 25.64
CA VAL A 499 7.50 15.82 25.43
C VAL A 499 8.04 16.27 26.77
N THR A 500 9.27 15.89 27.11
CA THR A 500 9.88 16.17 28.42
C THR A 500 9.79 17.66 28.77
N GLY A 501 9.19 17.95 29.92
CA GLY A 501 8.99 19.33 30.39
C GLY A 501 7.76 20.06 29.83
N ARG A 502 6.95 19.38 29.02
CA ARG A 502 5.75 19.92 28.33
C ARG A 502 4.49 19.07 28.46
N GLU A 503 4.46 18.15 29.42
CA GLU A 503 3.37 17.17 29.59
C GLU A 503 2.00 17.85 29.81
N ASP A 504 1.99 19.07 30.35
CA ASP A 504 0.78 19.85 30.65
C ASP A 504 0.57 21.04 29.71
N GLU A 505 1.18 21.03 28.53
CA GLU A 505 1.11 22.17 27.63
C GLU A 505 -0.31 22.44 27.12
N LYS A 506 -0.67 23.73 27.13
CA LYS A 506 -2.03 24.17 26.74
C LYS A 506 -2.39 23.82 25.30
N SER A 507 -1.43 23.89 24.34
CA SER A 507 -1.66 23.60 22.91
C SER A 507 -2.01 22.13 22.71
N ILE A 508 -1.25 21.22 23.33
CA ILE A 508 -1.51 19.76 23.27
C ILE A 508 -2.90 19.46 23.86
N ARG A 509 -3.22 20.03 25.00
CA ARG A 509 -4.52 19.83 25.63
C ARG A 509 -5.67 20.32 24.75
N VAL A 510 -5.52 21.49 24.10
CA VAL A 510 -6.53 22.00 23.15
C VAL A 510 -6.70 21.06 21.98
N LEU A 511 -5.62 20.53 21.37
CA LEU A 511 -5.70 19.53 20.30
C LEU A 511 -6.51 18.32 20.77
N LEU A 512 -6.14 17.72 21.91
CA LEU A 512 -6.80 16.52 22.44
C LEU A 512 -8.30 16.75 22.75
N GLU A 513 -8.65 17.89 23.33
CA GLU A 513 -10.04 18.28 23.59
C GLU A 513 -10.85 18.42 22.28
N ARG A 514 -10.29 19.11 21.26
CA ARG A 514 -10.93 19.28 19.96
C ARG A 514 -11.09 17.94 19.24
N THR A 515 -10.07 17.11 19.29
CA THR A 515 -10.13 15.75 18.67
C THR A 515 -11.19 14.89 19.35
N ALA A 516 -11.34 14.96 20.68
CA ALA A 516 -12.39 14.24 21.41
C ALA A 516 -13.80 14.74 21.04
N GLU A 517 -13.99 16.05 20.87
CA GLU A 517 -15.27 16.62 20.40
C GLU A 517 -15.59 16.17 18.98
N ALA A 518 -14.63 16.24 18.05
CA ALA A 518 -14.77 15.80 16.68
C ALA A 518 -15.11 14.30 16.60
N LYS A 519 -14.37 13.47 17.36
CA LYS A 519 -14.61 12.02 17.44
C LYS A 519 -16.04 11.70 17.86
N LYS A 520 -16.57 12.38 18.84
CA LYS A 520 -17.96 12.16 19.28
C LYS A 520 -18.97 12.37 18.14
N ILE A 521 -18.79 13.43 17.33
CA ILE A 521 -19.65 13.70 16.18
C ILE A 521 -19.45 12.62 15.11
N ALA A 522 -18.20 12.22 14.84
CA ALA A 522 -17.87 11.17 13.88
C ALA A 522 -18.52 9.82 14.26
N ASP A 523 -18.45 9.44 15.54
CA ASP A 523 -19.07 8.20 16.05
C ASP A 523 -20.62 8.25 15.90
N GLU A 524 -21.25 9.41 16.11
CA GLU A 524 -22.70 9.60 15.87
C GLU A 524 -23.04 9.45 14.39
N VAL A 525 -22.27 10.07 13.50
CA VAL A 525 -22.45 9.94 12.03
C VAL A 525 -22.26 8.49 11.59
N TYR A 526 -21.21 7.84 12.02
CA TYR A 526 -20.93 6.44 11.65
C TYR A 526 -22.02 5.48 12.14
N ARG A 527 -22.52 5.68 13.34
CA ARG A 527 -23.67 4.90 13.86
C ARG A 527 -24.87 5.01 12.93
N LYS A 528 -25.16 6.20 12.40
CA LYS A 528 -26.23 6.42 11.43
C LYS A 528 -25.95 5.77 10.07
N VAL A 529 -24.69 5.82 9.60
CA VAL A 529 -24.27 5.11 8.40
C VAL A 529 -24.51 3.60 8.54
N LYS A 530 -24.16 3.01 9.69
CA LYS A 530 -24.47 1.61 10.00
C LYS A 530 -25.98 1.33 9.93
N GLU A 531 -26.80 2.16 10.57
CA GLU A 531 -28.26 2.01 10.53
C GLU A 531 -28.80 2.04 9.09
N ILE A 532 -28.29 2.95 8.23
CA ILE A 532 -28.65 3.04 6.80
C ILE A 532 -28.25 1.77 6.05
N ASN A 533 -27.05 1.29 6.26
CA ASN A 533 -26.53 0.09 5.59
C ASN A 533 -27.27 -1.18 6.07
N ASP A 534 -27.57 -1.30 7.35
CA ASP A 534 -28.28 -2.46 7.92
C ASP A 534 -29.74 -2.55 7.42
N VAL A 535 -30.48 -1.46 7.48
CA VAL A 535 -31.92 -1.44 7.11
C VAL A 535 -32.12 -1.66 5.61
N LYS A 536 -31.23 -1.12 4.76
CA LYS A 536 -31.38 -1.16 3.31
C LYS A 536 -30.68 -2.33 2.63
N ASN A 537 -29.78 -3.04 3.29
CA ASN A 537 -29.34 -4.34 2.83
C ASN A 537 -30.51 -5.32 2.64
N ALA A 538 -31.65 -5.07 3.27
CA ALA A 538 -32.86 -5.80 3.05
C ALA A 538 -33.52 -5.57 1.67
N ASP A 539 -33.32 -4.44 1.02
CA ASP A 539 -33.96 -4.10 -0.27
C ASP A 539 -33.11 -4.47 -1.50
N ALA A 540 -31.78 -4.62 -1.34
CA ALA A 540 -30.85 -4.87 -2.45
C ALA A 540 -30.85 -6.31 -3.00
N ALA A 541 -31.39 -7.27 -2.27
CA ALA A 541 -31.39 -8.70 -2.64
C ALA A 541 -32.43 -9.10 -3.70
N CYS A 542 -33.15 -8.15 -4.32
CA CYS A 542 -34.28 -8.45 -5.23
C CYS A 542 -33.90 -8.57 -6.71
N CYS A 543 -32.65 -8.90 -7.07
CA CYS A 543 -32.17 -8.83 -8.45
C CYS A 543 -31.74 -10.15 -9.09
N ILE A 544 -32.37 -11.27 -8.70
CA ILE A 544 -32.31 -12.48 -9.53
C ILE A 544 -33.61 -12.53 -10.35
N HIS A 545 -33.56 -12.03 -11.59
CA HIS A 545 -34.62 -12.27 -12.56
C HIS A 545 -34.67 -13.77 -12.85
N LYS A 546 -35.83 -14.38 -12.55
CA LYS A 546 -36.20 -15.71 -13.05
C LYS A 546 -36.21 -15.64 -14.58
N GLY A 547 -35.14 -16.10 -15.20
CA GLY A 547 -35.17 -16.39 -16.61
C GLY A 547 -36.10 -17.57 -16.88
N GLY A 548 -37.06 -17.33 -17.76
CA GLY A 548 -37.78 -18.39 -18.48
C GLY A 548 -39.08 -18.91 -17.88
N GLN A 549 -40.15 -18.26 -18.26
CA GLN A 549 -41.31 -18.96 -18.87
C GLN A 549 -42.26 -17.92 -19.48
N GLU A 550 -42.33 -17.90 -20.79
CA GLU A 550 -43.46 -17.31 -21.52
C GLU A 550 -44.73 -18.02 -21.10
N SER A 551 -45.68 -17.27 -20.57
CA SER A 551 -47.07 -17.72 -20.46
C SER A 551 -47.99 -16.70 -21.11
N HIS A 552 -48.74 -17.17 -22.07
CA HIS A 552 -49.81 -16.51 -22.81
C HIS A 552 -50.72 -15.69 -21.91
N ILE A 553 -50.94 -14.44 -22.30
CA ILE A 553 -51.99 -13.57 -21.72
C ILE A 553 -53.26 -13.79 -22.54
N GLU A 554 -54.28 -14.37 -21.91
CA GLU A 554 -55.68 -14.25 -22.36
C GLU A 554 -56.28 -12.97 -21.78
N GLU A 555 -56.88 -12.18 -22.66
CA GLU A 555 -57.68 -10.99 -22.33
C GLU A 555 -58.94 -11.40 -21.56
N LYS A 556 -59.21 -10.73 -20.42
CA LYS A 556 -60.58 -10.57 -19.91
C LYS A 556 -60.78 -9.22 -19.18
N SER A 557 -61.61 -8.42 -19.84
CA SER A 557 -62.64 -7.46 -19.44
C SER A 557 -62.61 -6.71 -18.10
N GLU A 558 -62.75 -5.40 -18.28
CA GLU A 558 -63.21 -4.30 -17.43
C GLU A 558 -64.06 -4.67 -16.19
N ALA A 559 -63.60 -4.22 -15.02
CA ALA A 559 -64.42 -3.59 -13.94
C ALA A 559 -63.46 -3.02 -12.87
N ASP A 560 -63.87 -1.84 -12.33
CA ASP A 560 -63.42 -1.14 -11.12
C ASP A 560 -62.27 -0.13 -11.22
N GLY A 561 -62.70 1.09 -11.55
CA GLY A 561 -61.85 2.30 -11.66
C GLY A 561 -61.59 3.08 -10.34
N ALA A 562 -61.88 2.52 -9.15
CA ALA A 562 -61.66 3.22 -7.88
C ALA A 562 -60.39 2.75 -7.12
N ASP A 563 -60.05 1.48 -7.18
CA ASP A 563 -58.87 0.93 -6.50
C ASP A 563 -57.55 1.25 -7.24
N ALA A 564 -57.61 1.57 -8.54
CA ALA A 564 -56.42 1.90 -9.33
C ALA A 564 -55.84 3.29 -9.00
N ALA A 565 -56.69 4.24 -8.56
CA ALA A 565 -56.24 5.61 -8.22
C ALA A 565 -55.55 5.66 -6.84
N GLU A 566 -56.04 4.87 -5.87
CA GLU A 566 -55.45 4.77 -4.54
C GLU A 566 -54.11 4.00 -4.57
N SER A 567 -54.05 2.90 -5.34
CA SER A 567 -52.79 2.15 -5.60
C SER A 567 -51.76 2.96 -6.33
N ALA A 568 -52.13 3.80 -7.34
CA ALA A 568 -51.22 4.66 -8.05
C ALA A 568 -50.73 5.83 -7.21
N THR A 569 -51.51 6.31 -6.23
CA THR A 569 -51.10 7.39 -5.32
C THR A 569 -50.14 6.87 -4.24
N VAL A 570 -50.37 5.66 -3.73
CA VAL A 570 -49.45 4.98 -2.79
C VAL A 570 -48.13 4.64 -3.48
N GLN A 571 -48.13 4.10 -4.69
CA GLN A 571 -46.94 3.82 -5.47
C GLN A 571 -46.15 5.09 -5.85
N ARG A 572 -46.83 6.21 -6.13
CA ARG A 572 -46.16 7.50 -6.38
C ARG A 572 -45.55 8.09 -5.11
N GLY A 573 -46.17 7.89 -3.96
CA GLY A 573 -45.64 8.33 -2.67
C GLY A 573 -44.43 7.50 -2.23
N GLU A 574 -44.47 6.16 -2.42
CA GLU A 574 -43.33 5.27 -2.15
C GLU A 574 -42.16 5.58 -3.06
N ASN A 575 -42.36 5.80 -4.37
CA ASN A 575 -41.29 6.18 -5.31
C ASN A 575 -40.67 7.53 -5.00
N ALA A 576 -41.44 8.51 -4.49
CA ALA A 576 -40.90 9.82 -4.11
C ALA A 576 -40.04 9.74 -2.84
N ALA A 577 -40.48 8.99 -1.83
CA ALA A 577 -39.73 8.79 -0.58
C ALA A 577 -38.43 8.01 -0.80
N ASP A 578 -38.43 7.02 -1.69
CA ASP A 578 -37.21 6.27 -2.05
C ASP A 578 -36.22 7.15 -2.85
N THR A 579 -36.70 8.04 -3.71
CA THR A 579 -35.85 8.98 -4.43
C THR A 579 -35.18 9.96 -3.46
N GLU A 580 -35.94 10.58 -2.54
CA GLU A 580 -35.39 11.46 -1.51
C GLU A 580 -34.35 10.77 -0.63
N ALA A 581 -34.59 9.52 -0.24
CA ALA A 581 -33.64 8.74 0.56
C ALA A 581 -32.36 8.42 -0.22
N ASN A 582 -32.45 8.13 -1.51
CA ASN A 582 -31.30 7.88 -2.37
C ASN A 582 -30.46 9.15 -2.59
N ASP A 583 -31.11 10.28 -2.86
CA ASP A 583 -30.43 11.58 -3.02
C ASP A 583 -29.71 11.98 -1.72
N ARG A 584 -30.32 11.77 -0.57
CA ARG A 584 -29.69 12.00 0.74
C ARG A 584 -28.49 11.08 0.98
N ASN A 585 -28.59 9.79 0.65
CA ASN A 585 -27.50 8.85 0.80
C ASN A 585 -26.31 9.21 -0.11
N ALA A 586 -26.59 9.63 -1.35
CA ALA A 586 -25.55 10.09 -2.28
C ALA A 586 -24.85 11.35 -1.75
N ALA A 587 -25.61 12.31 -1.21
CA ALA A 587 -25.05 13.52 -0.60
C ALA A 587 -24.18 13.19 0.62
N LEU A 588 -24.64 12.27 1.48
CA LEU A 588 -23.89 11.80 2.65
C LEU A 588 -22.60 11.10 2.22
N GLN A 589 -22.66 10.17 1.27
CA GLN A 589 -21.49 9.45 0.76
C GLN A 589 -20.45 10.42 0.20
N LYS A 590 -20.87 11.37 -0.63
CA LYS A 590 -19.97 12.40 -1.15
C LYS A 590 -19.28 13.19 -0.03
N GLN A 591 -20.01 13.52 1.05
CA GLN A 591 -19.44 14.22 2.20
C GLN A 591 -18.45 13.34 2.97
N LEU A 592 -18.74 12.04 3.13
CA LEU A 592 -17.87 11.11 3.84
C LEU A 592 -16.57 10.84 3.06
N LEU A 593 -16.63 10.62 1.74
CA LEU A 593 -15.44 10.46 0.90
C LEU A 593 -14.61 11.76 0.86
N TYR A 594 -15.26 12.93 0.86
CA TYR A 594 -14.55 14.21 1.02
C TYR A 594 -13.82 14.28 2.37
N LEU A 595 -14.44 13.85 3.47
CA LEU A 595 -13.82 13.83 4.80
C LEU A 595 -12.67 12.81 4.86
N PHE A 596 -12.83 11.64 4.26
CA PHE A 596 -11.76 10.66 4.10
C PHE A 596 -10.54 11.30 3.43
N ARG A 597 -10.74 11.92 2.25
CA ARG A 597 -9.66 12.61 1.55
C ARG A 597 -8.99 13.67 2.42
N LYS A 598 -9.77 14.42 3.22
CA LYS A 598 -9.19 15.42 4.13
C LYS A 598 -8.36 14.79 5.25
N CYS A 599 -8.72 13.63 5.75
CA CYS A 599 -7.88 12.89 6.69
C CYS A 599 -6.52 12.53 6.05
N GLN A 600 -6.51 12.03 4.82
CA GLN A 600 -5.28 11.71 4.10
C GLN A 600 -4.42 12.96 3.83
N ASP A 601 -5.03 14.07 3.37
CA ASP A 601 -4.35 15.33 3.13
C ASP A 601 -3.72 15.91 4.41
N TYR A 602 -4.43 15.84 5.52
CA TYR A 602 -4.01 16.51 6.76
C TYR A 602 -3.08 15.69 7.62
N PHE A 603 -3.28 14.38 7.69
CA PHE A 603 -2.66 13.58 8.75
C PHE A 603 -1.64 12.56 8.24
N VAL A 604 -1.64 12.18 6.97
CA VAL A 604 -0.65 11.23 6.47
C VAL A 604 0.66 11.94 6.16
N ARG A 605 1.70 11.58 6.90
CA ARG A 605 3.09 11.99 6.69
C ARG A 605 3.97 10.74 6.70
N LEU A 606 5.23 10.89 6.34
CA LEU A 606 6.23 9.83 6.28
C LEU A 606 7.46 10.23 7.08
N ASN A 607 8.11 9.24 7.70
CA ASN A 607 9.48 9.39 8.15
C ASN A 607 10.47 8.98 7.03
N TRP A 608 11.77 9.01 7.31
CA TRP A 608 12.81 8.65 6.34
C TRP A 608 12.90 7.14 6.04
N HIS A 609 12.17 6.31 6.77
CA HIS A 609 12.00 4.87 6.57
C HIS A 609 10.66 4.53 5.91
N ASP A 610 9.96 5.53 5.38
CA ASP A 610 8.67 5.45 4.70
C ASP A 610 7.52 4.91 5.55
N GLU A 611 7.69 4.91 6.88
CA GLU A 611 6.61 4.58 7.81
C GLU A 611 5.56 5.71 7.86
N VAL A 612 4.29 5.32 7.84
CA VAL A 612 3.15 6.25 7.89
C VAL A 612 2.96 6.78 9.31
N LEU A 613 2.93 8.11 9.45
CA LEU A 613 2.82 8.79 10.75
C LEU A 613 1.98 10.08 10.68
N PHE A 614 1.60 10.59 11.85
CA PHE A 614 0.97 11.91 11.98
C PHE A 614 2.00 13.04 11.91
N PRO A 615 1.60 14.28 11.52
CA PRO A 615 2.54 15.38 11.27
C PRO A 615 3.55 15.66 12.39
N HIS A 616 3.13 15.58 13.67
CA HIS A 616 3.97 15.90 14.82
C HIS A 616 4.98 14.80 15.20
N GLU A 617 4.80 13.57 14.72
CA GLU A 617 5.56 12.42 15.23
C GLU A 617 7.03 12.47 14.80
N ALA A 618 7.33 13.00 13.60
CA ALA A 618 8.71 13.20 13.15
C ALA A 618 9.46 14.16 14.10
N ALA A 619 8.92 15.35 14.32
CA ALA A 619 9.52 16.32 15.24
C ALA A 619 9.58 15.79 16.69
N GLN A 620 8.57 15.04 17.13
CA GLN A 620 8.53 14.39 18.45
C GLN A 620 9.66 13.37 18.63
N SER A 621 9.94 12.56 17.58
CA SER A 621 11.03 11.60 17.58
C SER A 621 12.39 12.30 17.57
N ASN A 622 12.57 13.30 16.71
CA ASN A 622 13.80 14.08 16.62
C ASN A 622 14.12 14.79 17.95
N LEU A 623 13.11 15.41 18.59
CA LEU A 623 13.28 16.02 19.92
C LEU A 623 13.79 15.04 20.96
N ARG A 624 13.27 13.81 21.00
CA ARG A 624 13.71 12.77 21.92
C ARG A 624 15.18 12.44 21.71
N HIS A 625 15.60 12.16 20.47
CA HIS A 625 16.95 11.72 20.15
C HIS A 625 17.99 12.84 20.26
N ILE A 626 17.66 14.06 19.80
CA ILE A 626 18.53 15.23 19.98
C ILE A 626 18.68 15.56 21.47
N GLY A 627 17.60 15.50 22.25
CA GLY A 627 17.65 15.70 23.70
C GLY A 627 18.51 14.64 24.42
N ASP A 628 18.46 13.36 23.97
CA ASP A 628 19.35 12.31 24.47
C ASP A 628 20.82 12.60 24.14
N ALA A 629 21.10 13.07 22.92
CA ALA A 629 22.45 13.47 22.53
C ALA A 629 22.97 14.65 23.34
N VAL A 630 22.15 15.68 23.55
CA VAL A 630 22.49 16.85 24.42
C VAL A 630 22.83 16.37 25.83
N ARG A 631 21.99 15.53 26.45
CA ARG A 631 22.25 14.98 27.79
C ARG A 631 23.53 14.16 27.85
N SER A 632 23.81 13.38 26.84
CA SER A 632 25.04 12.59 26.72
C SER A 632 26.29 13.49 26.66
N LEU A 633 26.27 14.54 25.83
CA LEU A 633 27.40 15.51 25.76
C LEU A 633 27.57 16.30 27.07
N GLU A 634 26.52 16.70 27.74
CA GLU A 634 26.59 17.34 29.06
C GLU A 634 27.27 16.44 30.10
N ASN A 635 27.07 15.12 29.99
CA ASN A 635 27.74 14.10 30.81
C ASN A 635 29.11 13.66 30.26
N LYS A 636 29.61 14.30 29.17
CA LYS A 636 30.87 13.98 28.49
C LYS A 636 30.88 12.57 27.86
N ASP A 637 29.72 12.03 27.57
CA ASP A 637 29.54 10.77 26.83
C ASP A 637 29.34 11.05 25.33
N VAL A 638 30.45 11.18 24.60
CA VAL A 638 30.42 11.44 23.14
C VAL A 638 29.86 10.25 22.35
N ARG A 639 30.08 9.02 22.83
CA ARG A 639 29.55 7.83 22.16
C ARG A 639 28.04 7.75 22.28
N GLY A 640 27.51 7.91 23.49
CA GLY A 640 26.07 7.95 23.71
C GLY A 640 25.38 9.07 22.92
N ALA A 641 26.08 10.21 22.70
CA ALA A 641 25.56 11.25 21.82
C ALA A 641 25.48 10.79 20.36
N LEU A 642 26.53 10.16 19.82
CA LEU A 642 26.52 9.63 18.46
C LEU A 642 25.47 8.55 18.26
N ASP A 643 25.30 7.64 19.23
CA ASP A 643 24.26 6.59 19.17
C ASP A 643 22.86 7.21 19.08
N ALA A 644 22.62 8.32 19.79
CA ALA A 644 21.34 9.03 19.72
C ALA A 644 21.16 9.78 18.37
N LEU A 645 22.21 10.44 17.87
CA LEU A 645 22.16 11.17 16.59
C LEU A 645 21.96 10.23 15.38
N TYR A 646 22.41 8.99 15.47
CA TYR A 646 22.20 7.96 14.45
C TYR A 646 20.71 7.72 14.16
N LEU A 647 19.84 7.94 15.12
CA LEU A 647 18.41 7.70 15.07
C LEU A 647 17.57 8.93 14.65
N VAL A 648 18.21 10.03 14.25
CA VAL A 648 17.53 11.24 13.80
C VAL A 648 17.42 11.23 12.27
N ASP A 649 16.21 11.21 11.75
CA ASP A 649 15.92 11.23 10.31
C ASP A 649 16.80 10.22 9.52
N ASN A 650 17.50 10.68 8.46
CA ASN A 650 18.41 9.88 7.66
C ASN A 650 19.89 10.06 8.04
N ASN A 651 20.18 10.63 9.22
CA ASN A 651 21.57 10.93 9.60
C ASN A 651 22.47 9.71 9.77
N GLN A 652 21.90 8.50 9.88
CA GLN A 652 22.66 7.25 9.83
C GLN A 652 23.57 7.15 8.61
N TYR A 653 23.18 7.73 7.47
CA TYR A 653 23.97 7.74 6.26
C TYR A 653 25.16 8.68 6.34
N ALA A 654 25.07 9.80 7.06
CA ALA A 654 26.18 10.70 7.36
C ALA A 654 27.30 10.04 8.19
N PHE A 655 27.01 8.93 8.86
CA PHE A 655 28.02 8.14 9.57
C PHE A 655 28.87 7.27 8.66
N GLN A 656 28.39 6.94 7.49
CA GLN A 656 28.92 5.86 6.66
C GLN A 656 29.47 6.34 5.32
N PHE A 657 28.90 7.40 4.75
CA PHE A 657 29.17 7.85 3.39
C PHE A 657 29.76 9.27 3.34
N ASP A 658 30.37 9.61 2.19
CA ASP A 658 30.85 10.98 1.93
C ASP A 658 29.69 12.01 2.05
N ASP A 659 30.01 13.25 2.40
CA ASP A 659 29.05 14.35 2.48
C ASP A 659 28.25 14.51 1.19
N GLU A 660 28.92 14.36 0.05
CA GLU A 660 28.31 14.50 -1.28
C GLU A 660 27.22 13.43 -1.51
N VAL A 661 27.45 12.20 -1.08
CA VAL A 661 26.46 11.11 -1.17
C VAL A 661 25.28 11.38 -0.25
N TYR A 662 25.53 11.73 1.01
CA TYR A 662 24.50 12.03 1.98
C TYR A 662 23.59 13.18 1.53
N HIS A 663 24.20 14.30 1.11
CA HIS A 663 23.43 15.47 0.68
C HIS A 663 22.70 15.23 -0.65
N TYR A 664 23.31 14.47 -1.58
CA TYR A 664 22.63 14.13 -2.84
C TYR A 664 21.28 13.44 -2.57
N PHE A 665 21.27 12.37 -1.80
CA PHE A 665 20.04 11.62 -1.51
C PHE A 665 19.10 12.32 -0.52
N THR A 666 19.59 13.25 0.28
CA THR A 666 18.74 14.10 1.12
C THR A 666 18.04 15.17 0.28
N GLU A 667 18.79 15.88 -0.56
CA GLU A 667 18.24 16.97 -1.37
C GLU A 667 17.24 16.50 -2.41
N TYR A 668 17.47 15.33 -3.05
CA TYR A 668 16.53 14.83 -4.05
C TYR A 668 15.18 14.44 -3.43
N VAL A 669 15.10 14.05 -2.18
CA VAL A 669 13.84 13.84 -1.46
C VAL A 669 13.14 15.16 -1.13
N LEU A 670 13.91 16.19 -0.73
CA LEU A 670 13.34 17.44 -0.26
C LEU A 670 13.00 18.42 -1.39
N ASN A 671 13.74 18.38 -2.50
CA ASN A 671 13.77 19.45 -3.49
C ASN A 671 13.35 19.06 -4.92
N GLN A 672 13.10 17.78 -5.21
CA GLN A 672 12.63 17.37 -6.53
C GLN A 672 11.18 17.82 -6.81
N GLU A 673 10.84 17.87 -8.10
CA GLU A 673 9.49 18.19 -8.54
C GLU A 673 8.49 17.11 -8.12
N LYS A 674 7.23 17.50 -7.91
CA LYS A 674 6.16 16.62 -7.47
C LYS A 674 6.00 15.37 -8.34
N ASP A 675 6.16 15.50 -9.65
CA ASP A 675 6.00 14.40 -10.60
C ASP A 675 7.10 13.34 -10.48
N ARG A 676 8.25 13.70 -9.91
CA ARG A 676 9.33 12.77 -9.60
C ARG A 676 9.21 12.19 -8.18
N LEU A 677 8.64 12.96 -7.26
CA LEU A 677 8.40 12.51 -5.88
C LEU A 677 7.07 11.78 -5.71
N GLN A 678 6.16 11.92 -6.67
CA GLN A 678 4.88 11.21 -6.73
C GLN A 678 4.14 11.13 -5.37
N TRP A 679 3.91 9.94 -4.86
CA TRP A 679 3.20 9.69 -3.62
C TRP A 679 3.93 10.21 -2.37
N GLY A 680 5.26 10.38 -2.43
CA GLY A 680 6.07 10.95 -1.34
C GLY A 680 6.09 12.49 -1.29
N ALA A 681 5.58 13.16 -2.34
CA ALA A 681 5.69 14.61 -2.47
C ALA A 681 5.11 15.40 -1.29
N GLY A 682 5.97 16.11 -0.55
CA GLY A 682 5.58 16.94 0.59
C GLY A 682 5.13 16.17 1.83
N ARG A 683 5.44 14.87 1.93
CA ARG A 683 5.07 14.03 3.08
C ARG A 683 6.18 13.89 4.11
N ILE A 684 7.45 14.00 3.73
CA ILE A 684 8.56 14.16 4.69
C ILE A 684 8.68 15.64 5.05
N VAL A 685 8.67 15.94 6.34
CA VAL A 685 8.72 17.30 6.89
C VAL A 685 9.74 17.38 8.03
N HIS A 686 10.24 18.57 8.30
CA HIS A 686 11.10 18.88 9.47
C HIS A 686 12.44 18.12 9.52
N HIS A 687 13.07 17.89 8.37
CA HIS A 687 14.38 17.27 8.29
C HIS A 687 15.44 18.05 9.09
N VAL A 688 16.30 17.32 9.80
CA VAL A 688 17.45 17.86 10.55
C VAL A 688 18.73 17.29 9.99
N ASP A 689 19.54 18.15 9.36
CA ASP A 689 20.90 17.78 8.92
C ASP A 689 21.88 17.90 10.10
N LEU A 690 22.43 16.78 10.53
CA LEU A 690 23.43 16.65 11.61
C LEU A 690 24.79 16.17 11.10
N SER A 691 24.98 16.10 9.79
CA SER A 691 26.18 15.53 9.15
C SER A 691 27.47 16.18 9.70
N LYS A 692 27.46 17.49 9.89
CA LYS A 692 28.60 18.26 10.43
C LYS A 692 28.91 17.87 11.88
N GLU A 693 27.89 17.80 12.74
CA GLU A 693 28.04 17.45 14.15
C GLU A 693 28.51 16.01 14.31
N VAL A 694 27.93 15.08 13.55
CA VAL A 694 28.32 13.67 13.50
C VAL A 694 29.80 13.52 13.13
N LYS A 695 30.25 14.13 12.03
CA LYS A 695 31.64 14.04 11.58
C LYS A 695 32.58 14.70 12.56
N SER A 696 32.22 15.84 13.16
CA SER A 696 33.04 16.51 14.17
C SER A 696 33.21 15.65 15.42
N LEU A 697 32.12 15.06 15.95
CA LEU A 697 32.16 14.18 17.12
C LEU A 697 32.95 12.89 16.84
N LYS A 698 32.79 12.26 15.68
CA LYS A 698 33.58 11.08 15.26
C LYS A 698 35.10 11.42 15.24
N LYS A 699 35.48 12.56 14.65
CA LYS A 699 36.87 13.02 14.62
C LYS A 699 37.43 13.23 16.02
N LYS A 700 36.67 13.87 16.92
CA LYS A 700 37.08 14.09 18.32
C LYS A 700 37.30 12.79 19.08
N ILE A 701 36.46 11.77 18.86
CA ILE A 701 36.69 10.43 19.45
C ILE A 701 38.02 9.84 18.93
N ALA A 702 38.28 9.91 17.62
CA ALA A 702 39.49 9.34 17.02
C ALA A 702 40.77 10.05 17.49
N GLU A 703 40.70 11.35 17.70
CA GLU A 703 41.85 12.19 18.14
C GLU A 703 42.00 12.29 19.67
N GLY A 704 41.06 11.71 20.45
CA GLY A 704 41.01 11.80 21.93
C GLY A 704 40.66 13.22 22.44
N GLY A 705 39.94 13.98 21.62
CA GLY A 705 39.46 15.34 21.96
C GLY A 705 38.27 15.28 22.93
N HIS A 706 38.23 16.20 23.89
CA HIS A 706 37.18 16.21 24.93
C HIS A 706 36.32 17.49 24.94
N ASP A 707 36.70 18.50 24.14
CA ASP A 707 35.90 19.73 24.03
C ASP A 707 34.82 19.57 22.97
N VAL A 708 33.57 19.50 23.43
CA VAL A 708 32.37 19.34 22.63
C VAL A 708 31.43 20.55 22.74
N THR A 709 31.97 21.70 23.14
CA THR A 709 31.18 22.91 23.42
C THR A 709 30.44 23.43 22.20
N GLU A 710 31.06 23.35 21.01
CA GLU A 710 30.47 23.79 19.74
C GLU A 710 29.31 22.90 19.34
N GLU A 711 29.50 21.57 19.38
CA GLU A 711 28.46 20.59 19.02
C GLU A 711 27.31 20.65 20.02
N LEU A 712 27.60 20.77 21.32
CA LEU A 712 26.56 20.92 22.31
C LEU A 712 25.71 22.18 22.08
N CYS A 713 26.34 23.30 21.73
CA CYS A 713 25.63 24.53 21.40
C CYS A 713 24.75 24.36 20.13
N ALA A 714 25.28 23.71 19.09
CA ALA A 714 24.56 23.43 17.86
C ALA A 714 23.35 22.53 18.11
N LEU A 715 23.52 21.42 18.86
CA LEU A 715 22.45 20.50 19.18
C LEU A 715 21.34 21.14 20.02
N LYS A 716 21.67 21.99 20.99
CA LYS A 716 20.68 22.76 21.77
C LYS A 716 19.86 23.69 20.88
N LYS A 717 20.49 24.32 19.89
CA LYS A 717 19.77 25.16 18.91
C LYS A 717 18.83 24.33 18.04
N MET A 718 19.27 23.16 17.57
CA MET A 718 18.45 22.23 16.79
C MET A 718 17.28 21.67 17.60
N GLU A 719 17.50 21.39 18.91
CA GLU A 719 16.43 21.01 19.83
C GLU A 719 15.36 22.11 19.93
N GLU A 720 15.76 23.39 20.05
CA GLU A 720 14.84 24.53 20.05
C GLU A 720 14.09 24.66 18.71
N GLU A 721 14.75 24.45 17.57
CA GLU A 721 14.13 24.46 16.24
C GLU A 721 13.11 23.33 16.08
N GLN A 722 13.46 22.11 16.47
CA GLN A 722 12.52 20.97 16.41
C GLN A 722 11.33 21.15 17.36
N LEU A 723 11.54 21.81 18.49
CA LEU A 723 10.45 22.15 19.38
C LEU A 723 9.47 23.14 18.73
N ALA A 724 9.98 24.12 17.98
CA ALA A 724 9.14 25.03 17.21
C ALA A 724 8.36 24.30 16.10
N CYS A 725 8.99 23.34 15.40
CA CYS A 725 8.32 22.48 14.42
C CYS A 725 7.17 21.69 15.06
N PHE A 726 7.44 21.04 16.20
CA PHE A 726 6.41 20.31 16.94
C PHE A 726 5.22 21.21 17.33
N ASP A 727 5.49 22.43 17.83
CA ASP A 727 4.43 23.39 18.19
C ASP A 727 3.62 23.85 16.95
N ASP A 728 4.27 23.98 15.80
CA ASP A 728 3.61 24.32 14.55
C ASP A 728 2.71 23.17 14.07
N ASP A 729 3.15 21.93 14.19
CA ASP A 729 2.38 20.73 13.84
C ASP A 729 1.16 20.57 14.77
N ILE A 730 1.31 20.77 16.08
CA ILE A 730 0.17 20.76 17.01
C ILE A 730 -0.87 21.83 16.63
N ARG A 731 -0.44 23.03 16.24
CA ARG A 731 -1.35 24.08 15.76
C ARG A 731 -2.01 23.72 14.43
N TYR A 732 -1.24 23.19 13.49
CA TYR A 732 -1.73 22.71 12.19
C TYR A 732 -2.81 21.64 12.38
N MET A 733 -2.52 20.62 13.18
CA MET A 733 -3.47 19.53 13.43
C MET A 733 -4.73 20.03 14.17
N THR A 734 -4.61 20.99 15.07
CA THR A 734 -5.78 21.60 15.73
C THR A 734 -6.70 22.26 14.72
N GLN A 735 -6.16 23.01 13.75
CA GLN A 735 -6.93 23.64 12.67
C GLN A 735 -7.55 22.60 11.72
N ALA A 736 -6.81 21.55 11.42
CA ALA A 736 -7.29 20.43 10.61
C ALA A 736 -8.48 19.73 11.29
N VAL A 737 -8.39 19.45 12.58
CA VAL A 737 -9.48 18.88 13.39
C VAL A 737 -10.71 19.80 13.42
N ASP A 738 -10.52 21.12 13.57
CA ASP A 738 -11.65 22.08 13.51
C ASP A 738 -12.33 22.03 12.12
N THR A 739 -11.56 21.94 11.04
CA THR A 739 -12.09 21.83 9.66
C THR A 739 -12.86 20.52 9.48
N LEU A 740 -12.33 19.40 9.97
CA LEU A 740 -13.03 18.11 9.94
C LEU A 740 -14.32 18.15 10.78
N THR A 741 -14.29 18.80 11.93
CA THR A 741 -15.47 18.98 12.80
C THR A 741 -16.60 19.68 12.06
N ASP A 742 -16.29 20.73 11.30
CA ASP A 742 -17.30 21.43 10.51
C ASP A 742 -17.83 20.57 9.33
N GLY A 743 -16.98 19.76 8.74
CA GLY A 743 -17.39 18.77 7.74
C GLY A 743 -18.28 17.67 8.32
N LEU A 744 -17.96 17.18 9.52
CA LEU A 744 -18.76 16.18 10.25
C LEU A 744 -20.14 16.73 10.64
N LYS A 745 -20.22 18.02 11.06
CA LYS A 745 -21.52 18.67 11.31
C LYS A 745 -22.39 18.73 10.05
N LYS A 746 -21.80 19.03 8.89
CA LYS A 746 -22.52 18.99 7.61
C LYS A 746 -23.03 17.58 7.28
N ALA A 747 -22.20 16.55 7.49
CA ALA A 747 -22.64 15.17 7.33
C ALA A 747 -23.83 14.82 8.25
N LYS A 748 -23.79 15.31 9.50
CA LYS A 748 -24.88 15.14 10.46
C LYS A 748 -26.15 15.89 10.02
N GLU A 749 -26.03 17.11 9.53
CA GLU A 749 -27.17 17.87 8.96
C GLU A 749 -27.86 17.11 7.83
N VAL A 750 -27.10 16.46 6.93
CA VAL A 750 -27.68 15.62 5.85
C VAL A 750 -28.45 14.43 6.42
N LEU A 751 -28.06 13.92 7.58
CA LEU A 751 -28.72 12.79 8.26
C LEU A 751 -29.99 13.20 9.00
N ASP A 752 -30.09 14.45 9.47
CA ASP A 752 -31.22 14.97 10.26
C ASP A 752 -32.37 15.50 9.36
N PHE A 753 -32.15 15.67 8.06
CA PHE A 753 -33.14 15.96 7.04
C PHE A 753 -33.78 14.67 6.48
#